data_b66362be45f1c87c3d483f7bc7936d80
#
_entry.id   b66362be45f1c87c3d483f7bc7936d80
#
_cell.length_a   1.000
_cell.length_b   1.000
_cell.length_c   1.000
_cell.angle_alpha   90.00
_cell.angle_beta   90.00
_cell.angle_gamma   90.00
#
_symmetry.space_group_name_H-M   'P 1'
#
loop_
_entity.id
_entity.type
_entity.pdbx_description
1 polymer ?
#
loop_
_entity_poly.entity_id
_entity_poly.type
_entity_poly.pdbx_seq_one_letter_code
_entity_poly.pdbx_strand_id
1 'polypeptide(L)'
;MYEIKNGVLCIPAKALYEDLGVISPALYRNKEFRKKLNFIQKGGNGRQASIAFNDLPADIKASIKVRAGEPPKDDKPSRVEELYFEDMGARHFYETYRLPDGRKLKPEQIDEYTVNASMLKALDATANDTIITRRSRGGTKKVDWMELTKTVTQMKGKYGHSLPESDRRLRSKLNDLKNGGYEALIPKEKFCNKNAAKVDAEEKKALLQELFANGRNLENATIASLFNTAAVKLGWKPITPSAVSTWRKKLRHVTEPGRRGKNNYNNEMAMQVKRSRPSAPLLFWTSDGWVTELFYQQKIPNKKGHDEMTYHHRLTAVIIIDAFNNYPVGYAIGNRENPDLTRQALKNSVNHMKELFADRYRPWQIQSDNYQDTNLTSYWEAIAEKWTPAAVGNAKSKVIEPFFKDVNRLCQLEDNWGGHNVTASQDKQVSSDWLNSHKKNFPDKEGCFRQITRIIETIRLTKRDAFIEAFLKLPEDEKLLMPEDLYLYKFGNKALPNRKTGQGITPTIDGKVRFYDCFDLKFRDHYGERWILHYDPEDTSRALAVAEKNEQLQYMVEEKYVQPMALKDRKDGDSDELQRIFNFNKADREYITEERKKGAEIVQQLFVENKELDGGTLAKVMLTDSRGQHKIHRYGIEQGTDAEFEDVKESKPKVKDKSNDYLKNKVDLTQYL
;
A
#
# COMPACT_ATOMS: atom_id res chain seq x y z
N MET A 1 -46.07 -55.36 -30.67
CA MET A 1 -46.76 -54.78 -31.85
C MET A 1 -45.77 -54.19 -32.86
N TYR A 2 -44.77 -53.42 -32.40
CA TYR A 2 -43.62 -53.09 -33.25
C TYR A 2 -42.58 -54.22 -33.21
N GLU A 3 -41.98 -54.53 -34.34
CA GLU A 3 -40.94 -55.57 -34.48
C GLU A 3 -39.73 -54.99 -35.21
N ILE A 4 -38.53 -55.39 -34.82
CA ILE A 4 -37.32 -55.06 -35.58
C ILE A 4 -36.91 -56.29 -36.41
N LYS A 5 -36.97 -56.18 -37.75
CA LYS A 5 -36.54 -57.20 -38.68
C LYS A 5 -35.47 -56.66 -39.64
N ASN A 6 -34.35 -57.34 -39.73
CA ASN A 6 -33.22 -56.89 -40.52
C ASN A 6 -32.73 -55.48 -40.21
N GLY A 7 -32.86 -55.02 -38.91
CA GLY A 7 -32.47 -53.65 -38.49
C GLY A 7 -33.48 -52.57 -38.85
N VAL A 8 -34.65 -52.93 -39.38
CA VAL A 8 -35.71 -51.99 -39.74
C VAL A 8 -36.88 -52.14 -38.78
N LEU A 9 -37.37 -51.03 -38.26
CA LEU A 9 -38.60 -51.01 -37.45
C LEU A 9 -39.78 -51.33 -38.32
N CYS A 10 -40.43 -52.42 -38.01
CA CYS A 10 -41.55 -52.99 -38.80
C CYS A 10 -42.85 -53.10 -37.96
N ILE A 11 -43.95 -53.14 -38.64
CA ILE A 11 -45.22 -53.53 -38.08
C ILE A 11 -45.78 -54.71 -38.84
N PRO A 12 -46.31 -55.78 -38.21
CA PRO A 12 -46.95 -56.84 -38.89
C PRO A 12 -48.17 -56.35 -39.70
N ALA A 13 -48.29 -56.81 -40.94
CA ALA A 13 -49.39 -56.39 -41.78
C ALA A 13 -50.77 -56.71 -41.19
N LYS A 14 -50.92 -57.79 -40.46
CA LYS A 14 -52.08 -58.20 -39.72
C LYS A 14 -52.51 -57.18 -38.65
N ALA A 15 -51.50 -56.63 -37.96
CA ALA A 15 -51.73 -55.59 -36.96
C ALA A 15 -52.39 -54.31 -37.56
N LEU A 16 -52.10 -53.97 -38.79
CA LEU A 16 -52.68 -52.79 -39.43
C LEU A 16 -54.20 -52.91 -39.69
N TYR A 17 -54.70 -54.08 -40.07
CA TYR A 17 -56.08 -54.22 -40.48
C TYR A 17 -56.96 -55.07 -39.51
N GLU A 18 -56.35 -55.91 -38.67
CA GLU A 18 -57.10 -56.69 -37.63
C GLU A 18 -56.90 -56.04 -36.25
N ASP A 19 -55.67 -55.97 -35.76
CA ASP A 19 -55.50 -55.65 -34.35
C ASP A 19 -55.69 -54.14 -34.07
N LEU A 20 -55.18 -53.26 -34.93
CA LEU A 20 -55.31 -51.80 -34.77
C LEU A 20 -56.45 -51.20 -35.60
N GLY A 21 -56.91 -51.88 -36.65
CA GLY A 21 -57.99 -51.39 -37.52
C GLY A 21 -57.66 -50.01 -38.16
N VAL A 22 -56.39 -49.72 -38.38
CA VAL A 22 -55.93 -48.42 -38.99
C VAL A 22 -56.31 -48.34 -40.46
N ILE A 23 -56.31 -49.48 -41.15
CA ILE A 23 -56.74 -49.61 -42.52
C ILE A 23 -57.83 -50.70 -42.63
N SER A 24 -58.73 -50.57 -43.63
CA SER A 24 -59.69 -51.63 -43.81
C SER A 24 -59.09 -52.88 -44.51
N PRO A 25 -59.56 -54.08 -44.26
CA PRO A 25 -59.11 -55.31 -44.92
C PRO A 25 -59.23 -55.19 -46.45
N ALA A 26 -60.22 -54.45 -46.97
CA ALA A 26 -60.45 -54.19 -48.36
C ALA A 26 -59.29 -53.28 -48.94
N LEU A 27 -58.92 -52.24 -48.21
CA LEU A 27 -57.81 -51.35 -48.61
C LEU A 27 -56.46 -52.11 -48.64
N TYR A 28 -56.22 -52.96 -47.66
CA TYR A 28 -55.01 -53.78 -47.62
C TYR A 28 -54.96 -54.78 -48.79
N ARG A 29 -56.11 -55.34 -49.29
CA ARG A 29 -56.18 -56.21 -50.45
C ARG A 29 -55.99 -55.47 -51.79
N ASN A 30 -56.11 -54.15 -51.83
CA ASN A 30 -55.96 -53.34 -53.04
C ASN A 30 -54.52 -53.39 -53.55
N LYS A 31 -54.35 -53.84 -54.81
CA LYS A 31 -53.02 -54.04 -55.40
C LYS A 31 -52.22 -52.71 -55.52
N GLU A 32 -52.85 -51.61 -55.81
CA GLU A 32 -52.19 -50.32 -55.95
C GLU A 32 -51.73 -49.73 -54.61
N PHE A 33 -52.52 -49.95 -53.54
CA PHE A 33 -52.12 -49.58 -52.22
C PHE A 33 -50.95 -50.44 -51.71
N ARG A 34 -50.96 -51.73 -51.95
CA ARG A 34 -49.87 -52.63 -51.55
C ARG A 34 -48.56 -52.35 -52.27
N LYS A 35 -48.58 -51.84 -53.49
CA LYS A 35 -47.34 -51.41 -54.19
C LYS A 35 -46.68 -50.23 -53.48
N LYS A 36 -47.41 -49.41 -52.73
CA LYS A 36 -46.85 -48.27 -51.98
C LYS A 36 -46.31 -48.69 -50.63
N LEU A 37 -46.49 -49.93 -50.16
CA LEU A 37 -45.98 -50.44 -48.92
C LEU A 37 -44.62 -51.10 -49.09
N ASN A 38 -43.64 -50.73 -48.25
CA ASN A 38 -42.35 -51.39 -48.23
C ASN A 38 -42.39 -52.63 -47.33
N PHE A 39 -42.43 -53.79 -47.95
CA PHE A 39 -42.43 -55.10 -47.25
C PHE A 39 -40.99 -55.53 -46.97
N ILE A 40 -40.55 -55.50 -45.72
CA ILE A 40 -39.27 -56.09 -45.28
C ILE A 40 -39.34 -57.60 -45.30
N GLN A 41 -40.52 -58.17 -44.98
CA GLN A 41 -40.80 -59.60 -45.11
C GLN A 41 -42.18 -59.80 -45.77
N LYS A 42 -42.19 -60.56 -46.88
CA LYS A 42 -43.42 -60.98 -47.52
C LYS A 42 -44.06 -62.12 -46.76
N GLY A 43 -45.40 -62.11 -46.70
CA GLY A 43 -46.19 -63.20 -46.11
C GLY A 43 -46.26 -64.44 -46.99
N GLY A 44 -46.31 -65.61 -46.39
CA GLY A 44 -46.40 -66.94 -47.07
C GLY A 44 -45.84 -68.04 -46.18
N ASN A 45 -46.29 -69.28 -46.38
CA ASN A 45 -45.86 -70.48 -45.62
C ASN A 45 -45.87 -70.29 -44.11
N GLY A 46 -46.95 -69.78 -43.54
CA GLY A 46 -47.14 -69.58 -42.09
C GLY A 46 -46.44 -68.29 -41.54
N ARG A 47 -45.74 -67.53 -42.39
CA ARG A 47 -45.06 -66.28 -41.97
C ARG A 47 -45.95 -65.07 -42.21
N GLN A 48 -46.01 -64.15 -41.26
CA GLN A 48 -46.71 -62.87 -41.40
C GLN A 48 -45.88 -61.90 -42.24
N ALA A 49 -46.58 -61.08 -43.05
CA ALA A 49 -45.90 -60.00 -43.74
C ALA A 49 -45.60 -58.85 -42.75
N SER A 50 -44.36 -58.31 -42.83
CA SER A 50 -43.92 -57.16 -42.00
C SER A 50 -43.58 -55.98 -42.87
N ILE A 51 -44.10 -54.81 -42.56
CA ILE A 51 -44.04 -53.58 -43.33
C ILE A 51 -43.13 -52.58 -42.57
N ALA A 52 -42.22 -51.93 -43.26
CA ALA A 52 -41.41 -50.89 -42.66
C ALA A 52 -42.26 -49.75 -42.13
N PHE A 53 -42.19 -49.47 -40.83
CA PHE A 53 -43.00 -48.45 -40.15
C PHE A 53 -42.66 -47.06 -40.69
N ASN A 54 -41.38 -46.78 -40.93
CA ASN A 54 -40.90 -45.44 -41.37
C ASN A 54 -41.36 -45.10 -42.79
N ASP A 55 -41.65 -46.06 -43.61
CA ASP A 55 -42.04 -45.88 -45.02
C ASP A 55 -43.58 -45.86 -45.19
N LEU A 56 -44.36 -46.03 -44.11
CA LEU A 56 -45.81 -45.90 -44.15
C LEU A 56 -46.27 -44.43 -44.39
N PRO A 57 -47.40 -44.20 -45.08
CA PRO A 57 -48.00 -42.87 -45.18
C PRO A 57 -48.18 -42.17 -43.82
N ALA A 58 -48.08 -40.82 -43.80
CA ALA A 58 -48.06 -40.04 -42.57
C ALA A 58 -49.32 -40.19 -41.72
N ASP A 59 -50.48 -40.25 -42.38
CA ASP A 59 -51.77 -40.46 -41.76
C ASP A 59 -51.89 -41.83 -41.06
N ILE A 60 -51.37 -42.87 -41.69
CA ILE A 60 -51.32 -44.23 -41.15
C ILE A 60 -50.35 -44.29 -39.97
N LYS A 61 -49.16 -43.70 -40.08
CA LYS A 61 -48.21 -43.59 -38.97
C LYS A 61 -48.81 -42.89 -37.76
N ALA A 62 -49.47 -41.76 -37.97
CA ALA A 62 -50.13 -41.04 -36.89
C ALA A 62 -51.18 -41.88 -36.20
N SER A 63 -52.02 -42.58 -36.97
CA SER A 63 -53.07 -43.46 -36.45
C SER A 63 -52.50 -44.68 -35.69
N ILE A 64 -51.38 -45.22 -36.13
CA ILE A 64 -50.66 -46.29 -35.41
C ILE A 64 -50.10 -45.77 -34.10
N LYS A 65 -49.46 -44.60 -34.08
CA LYS A 65 -48.92 -44.01 -32.83
C LYS A 65 -50.00 -43.74 -31.82
N VAL A 66 -51.19 -43.29 -32.24
CA VAL A 66 -52.34 -43.06 -31.34
C VAL A 66 -52.86 -44.38 -30.71
N ARG A 67 -52.88 -45.48 -31.50
CA ARG A 67 -53.47 -46.75 -31.07
C ARG A 67 -52.53 -47.75 -30.47
N ALA A 68 -51.25 -47.74 -30.88
CA ALA A 68 -50.17 -48.64 -30.45
C ALA A 68 -49.09 -48.00 -29.61
N GLY A 69 -49.19 -46.67 -29.35
CA GLY A 69 -48.14 -45.87 -28.67
C GLY A 69 -46.98 -45.52 -29.58
N GLU A 70 -46.07 -44.69 -29.05
CA GLU A 70 -44.84 -44.30 -29.79
C GLU A 70 -43.96 -45.55 -29.98
N PRO A 71 -43.32 -45.65 -31.18
CA PRO A 71 -42.39 -46.74 -31.43
C PRO A 71 -41.24 -46.71 -30.48
N PRO A 72 -40.67 -47.87 -30.10
CA PRO A 72 -39.49 -47.92 -29.23
C PRO A 72 -38.36 -47.13 -29.94
N LYS A 73 -37.75 -46.22 -29.18
CA LYS A 73 -36.50 -45.56 -29.63
C LYS A 73 -35.42 -46.60 -29.76
N ASP A 74 -34.73 -46.61 -30.86
CA ASP A 74 -33.59 -47.49 -31.07
C ASP A 74 -32.42 -46.89 -30.27
N ASP A 75 -32.23 -47.32 -29.03
CA ASP A 75 -31.19 -46.83 -28.11
C ASP A 75 -29.79 -47.43 -28.43
N LYS A 76 -29.64 -48.09 -29.55
CA LYS A 76 -28.32 -48.58 -29.95
C LYS A 76 -27.51 -47.39 -30.50
N PRO A 77 -26.31 -47.16 -29.90
CA PRO A 77 -25.45 -46.10 -30.40
C PRO A 77 -25.14 -46.33 -31.90
N SER A 78 -25.09 -45.25 -32.65
CA SER A 78 -24.70 -45.31 -34.07
C SER A 78 -23.23 -45.78 -34.19
N ARG A 79 -22.87 -46.36 -35.34
CA ARG A 79 -21.49 -46.83 -35.52
C ARG A 79 -20.46 -45.70 -35.38
N VAL A 80 -20.84 -44.47 -35.76
CA VAL A 80 -20.01 -43.25 -35.52
C VAL A 80 -19.85 -42.99 -34.04
N GLU A 81 -20.89 -43.20 -33.26
CA GLU A 81 -20.89 -43.01 -31.83
C GLU A 81 -20.08 -44.08 -31.07
N GLU A 82 -20.20 -45.36 -31.53
CA GLU A 82 -19.37 -46.44 -31.00
C GLU A 82 -17.85 -46.23 -31.22
N LEU A 83 -17.47 -45.55 -32.31
CA LEU A 83 -16.10 -45.25 -32.66
C LEU A 83 -15.67 -43.85 -32.20
N TYR A 84 -16.52 -43.09 -31.54
CA TYR A 84 -16.21 -41.78 -31.00
C TYR A 84 -15.37 -41.95 -29.73
N PHE A 85 -14.22 -41.32 -29.67
CA PHE A 85 -13.41 -41.09 -28.47
C PHE A 85 -12.79 -39.69 -28.52
N GLU A 86 -12.57 -39.10 -27.38
CA GLU A 86 -11.94 -37.79 -27.30
C GLU A 86 -10.47 -37.88 -27.75
N ASP A 87 -10.09 -37.11 -28.75
CA ASP A 87 -8.73 -37.08 -29.28
C ASP A 87 -7.83 -36.21 -28.38
N MET A 88 -7.14 -36.86 -27.45
CA MET A 88 -6.20 -36.19 -26.55
C MET A 88 -5.03 -35.53 -27.27
N GLY A 89 -4.63 -36.06 -28.42
CA GLY A 89 -3.61 -35.42 -29.28
C GLY A 89 -4.08 -34.10 -29.85
N ALA A 90 -5.36 -34.01 -30.24
CA ALA A 90 -5.98 -32.77 -30.67
C ALA A 90 -6.07 -31.78 -29.52
N ARG A 91 -6.52 -32.22 -28.33
CA ARG A 91 -6.59 -31.40 -27.13
C ARG A 91 -5.23 -30.80 -26.79
N HIS A 92 -4.20 -31.61 -26.70
CA HIS A 92 -2.83 -31.14 -26.41
C HIS A 92 -2.32 -30.15 -27.47
N PHE A 93 -2.58 -30.43 -28.75
CA PHE A 93 -2.24 -29.49 -29.82
C PHE A 93 -2.90 -28.13 -29.63
N TYR A 94 -4.22 -28.07 -29.37
CA TYR A 94 -4.94 -26.79 -29.22
C TYR A 94 -4.57 -26.05 -27.94
N GLU A 95 -4.23 -26.73 -26.84
CA GLU A 95 -3.74 -26.13 -25.61
C GLU A 95 -2.37 -25.44 -25.79
N THR A 96 -1.52 -26.02 -26.61
CA THR A 96 -0.18 -25.50 -26.89
C THR A 96 -0.15 -24.53 -28.04
N TYR A 97 -1.17 -24.53 -28.92
CA TYR A 97 -1.22 -23.70 -30.11
C TYR A 97 -1.22 -22.22 -29.81
N ARG A 98 -0.44 -21.49 -30.58
CA ARG A 98 -0.40 -20.01 -30.54
C ARG A 98 -0.89 -19.44 -31.86
N LEU A 99 -1.81 -18.49 -31.75
CA LEU A 99 -2.24 -17.67 -32.89
C LEU A 99 -1.05 -16.83 -33.39
N PRO A 100 -1.06 -16.35 -34.65
CA PRO A 100 0.01 -15.52 -35.20
C PRO A 100 0.30 -14.24 -34.41
N ASP A 101 -0.63 -13.80 -33.56
CA ASP A 101 -0.49 -12.67 -32.65
C ASP A 101 0.00 -13.05 -31.24
N GLY A 102 0.39 -14.31 -31.03
CA GLY A 102 0.93 -14.85 -29.78
C GLY A 102 -0.12 -15.27 -28.75
N ARG A 103 -1.41 -15.01 -28.99
CA ARG A 103 -2.49 -15.39 -28.06
C ARG A 103 -2.72 -16.90 -28.07
N LYS A 104 -3.14 -17.44 -26.92
CA LYS A 104 -3.68 -18.80 -26.81
C LYS A 104 -5.14 -18.82 -27.28
N LEU A 105 -5.60 -20.00 -27.69
CA LEU A 105 -7.02 -20.27 -27.86
C LEU A 105 -7.73 -20.19 -26.50
N LYS A 106 -9.02 -19.80 -26.53
CA LYS A 106 -9.86 -19.82 -25.32
C LYS A 106 -10.23 -21.26 -24.97
N PRO A 107 -10.50 -21.58 -23.70
CA PRO A 107 -10.91 -22.94 -23.28
C PRO A 107 -12.08 -23.47 -24.10
N GLU A 108 -13.13 -22.66 -24.31
CA GLU A 108 -14.30 -23.02 -25.12
C GLU A 108 -13.93 -23.38 -26.59
N GLN A 109 -12.94 -22.72 -27.16
CA GLN A 109 -12.45 -22.99 -28.51
C GLN A 109 -11.61 -24.27 -28.56
N ILE A 110 -10.82 -24.52 -27.52
CA ILE A 110 -10.06 -25.76 -27.38
C ILE A 110 -11.01 -26.94 -27.33
N ASP A 111 -12.07 -26.87 -26.50
CA ASP A 111 -13.07 -27.91 -26.39
C ASP A 111 -13.82 -28.11 -27.71
N GLU A 112 -14.30 -27.02 -28.34
CA GLU A 112 -14.99 -27.07 -29.64
C GLU A 112 -14.14 -27.75 -30.73
N TYR A 113 -12.89 -27.34 -30.87
CA TYR A 113 -12.03 -27.88 -31.93
C TYR A 113 -11.56 -29.30 -31.62
N THR A 114 -11.41 -29.67 -30.35
CA THR A 114 -11.13 -31.04 -29.91
C THR A 114 -12.28 -31.96 -30.26
N VAL A 115 -13.51 -31.56 -29.94
CA VAL A 115 -14.72 -32.34 -30.25
C VAL A 115 -14.89 -32.46 -31.78
N ASN A 116 -14.66 -31.38 -32.54
CA ASN A 116 -14.70 -31.42 -34.00
C ASN A 116 -13.67 -32.41 -34.59
N ALA A 117 -12.44 -32.40 -34.10
CA ALA A 117 -11.40 -33.33 -34.55
C ALA A 117 -11.74 -34.79 -34.19
N SER A 118 -12.22 -35.01 -32.96
CA SER A 118 -12.64 -36.33 -32.48
C SER A 118 -13.77 -36.89 -33.32
N MET A 119 -14.78 -36.06 -33.62
CA MET A 119 -15.92 -36.44 -34.45
C MET A 119 -15.53 -36.75 -35.91
N LEU A 120 -14.65 -35.95 -36.49
CA LEU A 120 -14.12 -36.23 -37.84
C LEU A 120 -13.31 -37.51 -37.91
N LYS A 121 -12.52 -37.86 -36.85
CA LYS A 121 -11.81 -39.13 -36.78
C LYS A 121 -12.75 -40.31 -36.65
N ALA A 122 -13.79 -40.23 -35.83
CA ALA A 122 -14.83 -41.24 -35.72
C ALA A 122 -15.57 -41.46 -37.04
N LEU A 123 -15.88 -40.36 -37.74
CA LEU A 123 -16.47 -40.38 -39.08
C LEU A 123 -15.56 -41.09 -40.08
N ASP A 124 -14.29 -40.78 -40.10
CA ASP A 124 -13.31 -41.41 -41.00
C ASP A 124 -13.14 -42.92 -40.71
N ALA A 125 -13.04 -43.29 -39.42
CA ALA A 125 -13.00 -44.67 -39.02
C ALA A 125 -14.24 -45.44 -39.46
N THR A 126 -15.43 -44.87 -39.29
CA THR A 126 -16.69 -45.46 -39.72
C THR A 126 -16.76 -45.62 -41.28
N ALA A 127 -16.31 -44.62 -42.02
CA ALA A 127 -16.27 -44.67 -43.47
C ALA A 127 -15.33 -45.77 -43.97
N ASN A 128 -14.15 -45.89 -43.35
CA ASN A 128 -13.15 -46.94 -43.69
C ASN A 128 -13.64 -48.34 -43.32
N ASP A 129 -14.27 -48.52 -42.11
CA ASP A 129 -14.87 -49.78 -41.68
C ASP A 129 -16.00 -50.21 -42.64
N THR A 130 -16.82 -49.29 -43.10
CA THR A 130 -17.84 -49.55 -44.10
C THR A 130 -17.24 -50.01 -45.45
N ILE A 131 -16.15 -49.38 -45.90
CA ILE A 131 -15.45 -49.79 -47.13
C ILE A 131 -14.89 -51.21 -47.00
N ILE A 132 -14.25 -51.50 -45.87
CA ILE A 132 -13.66 -52.81 -45.59
C ILE A 132 -14.78 -53.89 -45.55
N THR A 133 -15.83 -53.66 -44.78
CA THR A 133 -16.94 -54.60 -44.65
C THR A 133 -17.67 -54.85 -45.97
N ARG A 134 -17.87 -53.83 -46.82
CA ARG A 134 -18.46 -54.00 -48.13
C ARG A 134 -17.53 -54.75 -49.11
N ARG A 135 -16.22 -54.48 -49.05
CA ARG A 135 -15.23 -55.26 -49.86
C ARG A 135 -15.25 -56.74 -49.51
N SER A 136 -15.25 -57.09 -48.21
CA SER A 136 -15.31 -58.47 -47.78
C SER A 136 -16.57 -59.25 -48.21
N ARG A 137 -17.66 -58.51 -48.56
CA ARG A 137 -18.93 -59.05 -49.05
C ARG A 137 -19.11 -58.93 -50.58
N GLY A 138 -18.10 -58.60 -51.34
CA GLY A 138 -18.16 -58.51 -52.79
C GLY A 138 -18.94 -57.28 -53.35
N GLY A 139 -19.22 -56.29 -52.51
CA GLY A 139 -20.00 -55.09 -52.86
C GLY A 139 -19.13 -53.92 -53.38
N THR A 140 -19.82 -52.87 -53.89
CA THR A 140 -19.19 -51.64 -54.43
C THR A 140 -18.67 -50.73 -53.27
N LYS A 141 -17.56 -50.02 -53.50
CA LYS A 141 -16.85 -49.14 -52.54
C LYS A 141 -17.60 -47.81 -52.18
N LYS A 142 -18.90 -47.71 -52.39
CA LYS A 142 -19.64 -46.46 -52.11
C LYS A 142 -20.03 -46.35 -50.66
N VAL A 143 -19.54 -45.29 -49.97
CA VAL A 143 -19.97 -44.88 -48.63
C VAL A 143 -21.19 -43.95 -48.80
N ASP A 144 -22.22 -44.19 -48.01
CA ASP A 144 -23.36 -43.25 -47.97
C ASP A 144 -23.05 -42.07 -47.09
N TRP A 145 -22.54 -41.03 -47.68
CA TRP A 145 -22.16 -39.82 -46.96
C TRP A 145 -23.39 -39.02 -46.47
N MET A 146 -24.54 -39.17 -47.11
CA MET A 146 -25.75 -38.50 -46.65
C MET A 146 -26.23 -39.09 -45.32
N GLU A 147 -26.23 -40.41 -45.16
CA GLU A 147 -26.57 -41.08 -43.93
C GLU A 147 -25.60 -40.76 -42.82
N LEU A 148 -24.30 -40.82 -43.12
CA LEU A 148 -23.22 -40.49 -42.15
C LEU A 148 -23.35 -39.02 -41.66
N THR A 149 -23.63 -38.10 -42.58
CA THR A 149 -23.82 -36.69 -42.22
C THR A 149 -25.04 -36.47 -41.33
N LYS A 150 -26.16 -37.16 -41.62
CA LYS A 150 -27.36 -37.13 -40.73
C LYS A 150 -27.03 -37.60 -39.35
N THR A 151 -26.29 -38.72 -39.22
CA THR A 151 -25.86 -39.28 -37.96
C THR A 151 -25.01 -38.30 -37.17
N VAL A 152 -23.98 -37.71 -37.81
CA VAL A 152 -23.13 -36.69 -37.18
C VAL A 152 -23.98 -35.48 -36.74
N THR A 153 -24.91 -34.99 -37.56
CA THR A 153 -25.79 -33.89 -37.21
C THR A 153 -26.68 -34.19 -35.99
N GLN A 154 -27.19 -35.42 -35.86
CA GLN A 154 -27.97 -35.84 -34.69
C GLN A 154 -27.12 -35.87 -33.43
N MET A 155 -25.83 -36.14 -33.51
CA MET A 155 -24.89 -36.13 -32.39
C MET A 155 -24.51 -34.73 -31.92
N LYS A 156 -24.86 -33.67 -32.67
CA LYS A 156 -24.55 -32.29 -32.32
C LYS A 156 -25.07 -31.86 -30.95
N GLY A 157 -26.29 -32.28 -30.62
CA GLY A 157 -26.90 -31.98 -29.32
C GLY A 157 -26.19 -32.66 -28.14
N LYS A 158 -25.59 -33.82 -28.36
CA LYS A 158 -24.95 -34.62 -27.30
C LYS A 158 -23.49 -34.19 -27.08
N TYR A 159 -22.75 -33.94 -28.15
CA TYR A 159 -21.30 -33.66 -28.11
C TYR A 159 -20.94 -32.20 -28.34
N GLY A 160 -21.84 -31.36 -28.80
CA GLY A 160 -21.63 -29.91 -28.95
C GLY A 160 -20.69 -29.51 -30.10
N HIS A 161 -20.49 -30.37 -31.10
CA HIS A 161 -19.65 -30.04 -32.25
C HIS A 161 -20.24 -28.97 -33.16
N SER A 162 -19.38 -28.21 -33.83
CA SER A 162 -19.77 -27.17 -34.80
C SER A 162 -19.57 -27.55 -36.29
N LEU A 163 -19.50 -28.87 -36.56
CA LEU A 163 -19.29 -29.38 -37.93
C LEU A 163 -20.45 -29.04 -38.87
N PRO A 164 -20.20 -28.90 -40.18
CA PRO A 164 -21.22 -28.61 -41.18
C PRO A 164 -22.25 -29.71 -41.31
N GLU A 165 -23.50 -29.35 -41.56
CA GLU A 165 -24.66 -30.27 -41.78
C GLU A 165 -24.79 -30.72 -43.25
N SER A 166 -23.91 -30.23 -44.14
CA SER A 166 -23.89 -30.62 -45.56
C SER A 166 -22.80 -31.67 -45.77
N ASP A 167 -23.11 -32.76 -46.47
CA ASP A 167 -22.19 -33.84 -46.79
C ASP A 167 -20.94 -33.38 -47.55
N ARG A 168 -21.10 -32.45 -48.49
CA ARG A 168 -19.98 -31.88 -49.25
C ARG A 168 -19.04 -31.11 -48.34
N ARG A 169 -19.58 -30.25 -47.46
CA ARG A 169 -18.77 -29.45 -46.55
C ARG A 169 -18.15 -30.30 -45.43
N LEU A 170 -18.86 -31.31 -44.96
CA LEU A 170 -18.34 -32.23 -43.92
C LEU A 170 -17.15 -33.02 -44.46
N ARG A 171 -17.26 -33.54 -45.71
CA ARG A 171 -16.12 -34.21 -46.38
C ARG A 171 -14.96 -33.26 -46.66
N SER A 172 -15.21 -32.01 -47.01
CA SER A 172 -14.17 -31.03 -47.13
C SER A 172 -13.43 -30.81 -45.83
N LYS A 173 -14.14 -30.67 -44.70
CA LYS A 173 -13.53 -30.56 -43.39
C LYS A 173 -12.73 -31.78 -42.93
N LEU A 174 -13.19 -32.98 -43.30
CA LEU A 174 -12.44 -34.22 -43.07
C LEU A 174 -11.14 -34.24 -43.89
N ASN A 175 -11.19 -33.84 -45.16
CA ASN A 175 -10.02 -33.73 -46.02
C ASN A 175 -9.03 -32.64 -45.50
N ASP A 176 -9.58 -31.50 -45.05
CA ASP A 176 -8.79 -30.43 -44.47
C ASP A 176 -7.99 -30.97 -43.24
N LEU A 177 -8.65 -31.75 -42.37
CA LEU A 177 -7.99 -32.41 -41.23
C LEU A 177 -6.91 -33.38 -41.67
N LYS A 178 -7.19 -34.20 -42.70
CA LYS A 178 -6.22 -35.20 -43.22
C LYS A 178 -4.98 -34.57 -43.87
N ASN A 179 -5.14 -33.48 -44.57
CA ASN A 179 -4.08 -32.81 -45.33
C ASN A 179 -3.31 -31.77 -44.50
N GLY A 180 -3.99 -31.04 -43.62
CA GLY A 180 -3.44 -29.91 -42.87
C GLY A 180 -3.37 -30.13 -41.35
N GLY A 181 -3.72 -31.33 -40.87
CA GLY A 181 -3.72 -31.63 -39.43
C GLY A 181 -4.73 -30.79 -38.62
N TYR A 182 -4.51 -30.73 -37.34
CA TYR A 182 -5.40 -30.02 -36.41
C TYR A 182 -5.48 -28.52 -36.67
N GLU A 183 -4.43 -27.90 -37.21
CA GLU A 183 -4.40 -26.47 -37.53
C GLU A 183 -5.44 -26.08 -38.60
N ALA A 184 -5.75 -27.00 -39.51
CA ALA A 184 -6.72 -26.76 -40.56
C ALA A 184 -8.17 -26.58 -40.06
N LEU A 185 -8.48 -27.03 -38.83
CA LEU A 185 -9.79 -26.83 -38.21
C LEU A 185 -9.94 -25.46 -37.56
N ILE A 186 -8.84 -24.74 -37.35
CA ILE A 186 -8.86 -23.38 -36.78
C ILE A 186 -9.30 -22.39 -37.88
N PRO A 187 -10.41 -21.64 -37.71
CA PRO A 187 -10.87 -20.69 -38.70
C PRO A 187 -9.90 -19.50 -38.81
N LYS A 188 -8.97 -19.54 -39.77
CA LYS A 188 -7.97 -18.47 -40.00
C LYS A 188 -8.62 -17.09 -40.21
N GLU A 189 -9.79 -17.04 -40.77
CA GLU A 189 -10.53 -15.82 -41.08
C GLU A 189 -11.01 -15.08 -39.84
N LYS A 190 -11.35 -15.82 -38.75
CA LYS A 190 -11.80 -15.20 -37.50
C LYS A 190 -10.66 -14.55 -36.71
N PHE A 191 -9.42 -14.95 -36.90
CA PHE A 191 -8.28 -14.52 -36.10
C PHE A 191 -7.28 -13.64 -36.87
N CYS A 192 -7.29 -13.67 -38.19
CA CYS A 192 -6.27 -13.02 -39.01
C CYS A 192 -6.84 -12.42 -40.32
N ASN A 193 -7.98 -11.77 -40.26
CA ASN A 193 -8.48 -11.09 -41.49
C ASN A 193 -7.62 -9.87 -41.81
N LYS A 194 -6.56 -10.06 -42.58
CA LYS A 194 -5.65 -9.00 -43.02
C LYS A 194 -6.11 -8.34 -44.36
N ASN A 195 -7.08 -8.92 -45.03
CA ASN A 195 -7.50 -8.44 -46.38
C ASN A 195 -8.07 -7.03 -46.38
N ALA A 196 -8.59 -6.55 -45.23
CA ALA A 196 -9.09 -5.19 -45.06
C ALA A 196 -8.12 -4.29 -44.27
N ALA A 197 -6.92 -4.76 -43.94
CA ALA A 197 -5.96 -3.96 -43.20
C ALA A 197 -5.46 -2.78 -44.04
N LYS A 198 -5.70 -1.57 -43.58
CA LYS A 198 -5.22 -0.33 -44.24
C LYS A 198 -3.80 0.04 -43.76
N VAL A 199 -3.42 -0.42 -42.56
CA VAL A 199 -2.07 -0.27 -41.99
C VAL A 199 -1.42 -1.64 -42.06
N ASP A 200 -0.86 -1.98 -43.20
CA ASP A 200 -0.31 -3.29 -43.55
C ASP A 200 1.22 -3.31 -43.72
N ALA A 201 1.84 -2.12 -43.82
CA ALA A 201 3.26 -1.94 -43.99
C ALA A 201 3.90 -1.31 -42.71
N GLU A 202 5.18 -1.59 -42.46
CA GLU A 202 5.93 -1.04 -41.33
C GLU A 202 6.02 0.48 -41.36
N GLU A 203 6.15 1.10 -42.56
CA GLU A 203 6.19 2.55 -42.74
C GLU A 203 4.91 3.23 -42.21
N LYS A 204 3.75 2.65 -42.52
CA LYS A 204 2.45 3.14 -42.05
C LYS A 204 2.30 3.03 -40.57
N LYS A 205 2.81 1.94 -39.99
CA LYS A 205 2.83 1.70 -38.55
C LYS A 205 3.78 2.67 -37.83
N ALA A 206 4.99 2.88 -38.39
CA ALA A 206 5.96 3.81 -37.86
C ALA A 206 5.44 5.26 -37.87
N LEU A 207 4.79 5.71 -38.94
CA LEU A 207 4.15 7.03 -38.99
C LEU A 207 3.09 7.18 -37.89
N LEU A 208 2.23 6.19 -37.70
CA LEU A 208 1.25 6.20 -36.62
C LEU A 208 1.94 6.20 -35.22
N GLN A 209 3.00 5.44 -35.05
CA GLN A 209 3.75 5.37 -33.81
C GLN A 209 4.31 6.74 -33.43
N GLU A 210 4.94 7.45 -34.36
CA GLU A 210 5.48 8.79 -34.12
C GLU A 210 4.36 9.82 -33.83
N LEU A 211 3.25 9.75 -34.56
CA LEU A 211 2.09 10.60 -34.26
C LEU A 211 1.48 10.33 -32.88
N PHE A 212 1.46 9.08 -32.44
CA PHE A 212 0.99 8.71 -31.10
C PHE A 212 1.96 9.11 -29.99
N ALA A 213 3.25 9.02 -30.23
CA ALA A 213 4.29 9.39 -29.26
C ALA A 213 4.45 10.91 -29.12
N ASN A 214 3.79 11.71 -29.95
CA ASN A 214 3.92 13.16 -29.91
C ASN A 214 3.43 13.75 -28.58
N GLY A 215 4.28 14.54 -27.92
CA GLY A 215 4.01 15.16 -26.62
C GLY A 215 2.86 16.19 -26.62
N ARG A 216 2.36 16.62 -27.81
CA ARG A 216 1.17 17.49 -27.94
C ARG A 216 -0.14 16.76 -27.61
N ASN A 217 -0.09 15.46 -27.37
CA ASN A 217 -1.24 14.64 -26.96
C ASN A 217 -2.42 14.70 -27.97
N LEU A 218 -2.09 14.62 -29.27
CA LEU A 218 -3.04 14.78 -30.37
C LEU A 218 -4.26 13.87 -30.27
N GLU A 219 -5.43 14.38 -30.64
CA GLU A 219 -6.67 13.61 -30.71
C GLU A 219 -6.69 12.63 -31.87
N ASN A 220 -7.54 11.60 -31.78
CA ASN A 220 -7.65 10.58 -32.82
C ASN A 220 -8.07 11.15 -34.19
N ALA A 221 -8.94 12.16 -34.20
CA ALA A 221 -9.38 12.82 -35.43
C ALA A 221 -8.22 13.58 -36.10
N THR A 222 -7.44 14.31 -35.34
CA THR A 222 -6.26 15.04 -35.82
C THR A 222 -5.21 14.08 -36.37
N ILE A 223 -4.93 12.97 -35.68
CA ILE A 223 -3.98 11.95 -36.17
C ILE A 223 -4.48 11.31 -37.47
N ALA A 224 -5.78 10.99 -37.57
CA ALA A 224 -6.34 10.45 -38.80
C ALA A 224 -6.18 11.46 -39.97
N SER A 225 -6.43 12.75 -39.75
CA SER A 225 -6.23 13.80 -40.73
C SER A 225 -4.77 13.90 -41.19
N LEU A 226 -3.82 13.96 -40.26
CA LEU A 226 -2.38 14.03 -40.55
C LEU A 226 -1.89 12.78 -41.30
N PHE A 227 -2.31 11.59 -40.86
CA PHE A 227 -2.01 10.35 -41.58
C PHE A 227 -2.59 10.35 -42.99
N ASN A 228 -3.83 10.76 -43.16
CA ASN A 228 -4.50 10.79 -44.46
C ASN A 228 -3.88 11.82 -45.41
N THR A 229 -3.37 12.92 -44.91
CA THR A 229 -2.59 13.89 -45.72
C THR A 229 -1.33 13.23 -46.30
N ALA A 230 -0.62 12.44 -45.48
CA ALA A 230 0.52 11.65 -45.96
C ALA A 230 0.07 10.52 -46.89
N ALA A 231 -1.03 9.85 -46.59
CA ALA A 231 -1.60 8.75 -47.39
C ALA A 231 -1.94 9.18 -48.82
N VAL A 232 -2.52 10.37 -49.01
CA VAL A 232 -2.80 10.92 -50.34
C VAL A 232 -1.52 11.08 -51.16
N LYS A 233 -0.45 11.60 -50.57
CA LYS A 233 0.83 11.80 -51.26
C LYS A 233 1.56 10.51 -51.60
N LEU A 234 1.37 9.47 -50.75
CA LEU A 234 2.08 8.20 -50.85
C LEU A 234 1.21 7.07 -51.48
N GLY A 235 0.00 7.39 -51.96
CA GLY A 235 -0.90 6.40 -52.56
C GLY A 235 -1.44 5.37 -51.58
N TRP A 236 -1.51 5.69 -50.29
CA TRP A 236 -2.03 4.79 -49.26
C TRP A 236 -3.54 4.91 -49.07
N LYS A 237 -4.18 3.87 -48.57
CA LYS A 237 -5.61 3.91 -48.23
C LYS A 237 -5.83 4.78 -46.99
N PRO A 238 -6.80 5.71 -46.99
CA PRO A 238 -7.09 6.55 -45.83
C PRO A 238 -7.67 5.74 -44.66
N ILE A 239 -7.39 6.21 -43.45
CA ILE A 239 -7.87 5.59 -42.18
C ILE A 239 -8.90 6.47 -41.49
N THR A 240 -9.72 5.86 -40.63
CA THR A 240 -10.73 6.56 -39.84
C THR A 240 -10.23 6.82 -38.44
N PRO A 241 -10.78 7.80 -37.67
CA PRO A 241 -10.46 7.99 -36.27
C PRO A 241 -10.67 6.74 -35.39
N SER A 242 -11.64 5.89 -35.77
CA SER A 242 -11.87 4.60 -35.08
C SER A 242 -10.71 3.63 -35.30
N ALA A 243 -10.16 3.55 -36.53
CA ALA A 243 -8.98 2.75 -36.83
C ALA A 243 -7.75 3.27 -36.02
N VAL A 244 -7.59 4.61 -35.93
CA VAL A 244 -6.56 5.26 -35.13
C VAL A 244 -6.69 4.85 -33.67
N SER A 245 -7.90 4.86 -33.08
CA SER A 245 -8.16 4.43 -31.70
C SER A 245 -7.73 2.98 -31.47
N THR A 246 -8.02 2.09 -32.43
CA THR A 246 -7.63 0.69 -32.37
C THR A 246 -6.11 0.52 -32.40
N TRP A 247 -5.43 1.23 -33.30
CA TRP A 247 -3.97 1.20 -33.39
C TRP A 247 -3.28 1.83 -32.18
N ARG A 248 -3.84 2.92 -31.63
CA ARG A 248 -3.35 3.52 -30.39
C ARG A 248 -3.34 2.53 -29.22
N LYS A 249 -4.40 1.74 -29.07
CA LYS A 249 -4.44 0.66 -28.05
C LYS A 249 -3.35 -0.38 -28.27
N LYS A 250 -3.12 -0.79 -29.53
CA LYS A 250 -2.09 -1.79 -29.87
C LYS A 250 -0.66 -1.29 -29.63
N LEU A 251 -0.39 -0.03 -29.93
CA LEU A 251 0.95 0.58 -29.82
C LEU A 251 1.16 1.31 -28.48
N ARG A 252 0.19 1.25 -27.56
CA ARG A 252 0.19 2.01 -26.31
C ARG A 252 1.50 1.86 -25.53
N HIS A 253 2.01 0.64 -25.43
CA HIS A 253 3.23 0.36 -24.64
C HIS A 253 4.44 1.15 -25.15
N VAL A 254 4.58 1.28 -26.47
CA VAL A 254 5.73 1.96 -27.10
C VAL A 254 5.54 3.48 -27.13
N THR A 255 4.30 3.95 -27.29
CA THR A 255 4.02 5.36 -27.57
C THR A 255 3.65 6.21 -26.37
N GLU A 256 3.15 5.59 -25.30
CA GLU A 256 2.68 6.30 -24.10
C GLU A 256 3.82 7.06 -23.39
N PRO A 257 5.06 6.53 -23.28
CA PRO A 257 6.16 7.28 -22.66
C PRO A 257 6.49 8.60 -23.38
N GLY A 258 6.44 8.61 -24.71
CA GLY A 258 6.62 9.82 -25.51
C GLY A 258 5.44 10.79 -25.38
N ARG A 259 4.23 10.26 -25.34
CA ARG A 259 2.99 11.02 -25.27
C ARG A 259 2.78 11.71 -23.92
N ARG A 260 2.94 10.97 -22.80
CA ARG A 260 2.63 11.42 -21.43
C ARG A 260 3.84 11.58 -20.52
N GLY A 261 5.02 11.27 -21.03
CA GLY A 261 6.26 11.40 -20.31
C GLY A 261 6.60 10.22 -19.39
N LYS A 262 7.83 10.28 -18.87
CA LYS A 262 8.45 9.23 -18.06
C LYS A 262 7.67 8.93 -16.76
N ASN A 263 7.13 9.95 -16.12
CA ASN A 263 6.39 9.77 -14.86
C ASN A 263 5.11 8.94 -15.06
N ASN A 264 4.36 9.19 -16.12
CA ASN A 264 3.18 8.40 -16.43
C ASN A 264 3.56 6.95 -16.77
N TYR A 265 4.62 6.73 -17.55
CA TYR A 265 5.14 5.39 -17.81
C TYR A 265 5.49 4.65 -16.51
N ASN A 266 6.28 5.28 -15.62
CA ASN A 266 6.68 4.69 -14.35
C ASN A 266 5.47 4.34 -13.47
N ASN A 267 4.45 5.18 -13.47
CA ASN A 267 3.28 5.00 -12.60
C ASN A 267 2.26 3.99 -13.13
N GLU A 268 2.10 3.87 -14.46
CA GLU A 268 1.02 3.07 -15.05
C GLU A 268 1.49 1.80 -15.78
N MET A 269 2.69 1.81 -16.37
CA MET A 269 3.11 0.78 -17.31
C MET A 269 4.36 -0.01 -16.88
N ALA A 270 5.28 0.62 -16.17
CA ALA A 270 6.47 -0.05 -15.67
C ALA A 270 6.12 -1.18 -14.70
N MET A 271 6.89 -2.24 -14.72
CA MET A 271 6.74 -3.35 -13.76
C MET A 271 6.90 -2.80 -12.34
N GLN A 272 5.93 -3.06 -11.49
CA GLN A 272 5.89 -2.61 -10.10
C GLN A 272 6.35 -3.73 -9.16
N VAL A 273 7.18 -3.37 -8.17
CA VAL A 273 7.49 -4.28 -7.07
C VAL A 273 6.31 -4.30 -6.11
N LYS A 274 5.74 -5.46 -5.86
CA LYS A 274 4.71 -5.64 -4.83
C LYS A 274 5.39 -5.68 -3.47
N ARG A 275 5.05 -4.74 -2.60
CA ARG A 275 5.58 -4.66 -1.24
C ARG A 275 4.56 -5.19 -0.24
N SER A 276 5.02 -5.91 0.78
CA SER A 276 4.23 -6.26 1.96
C SER A 276 4.20 -5.10 2.94
N ARG A 277 3.22 -5.08 3.82
CA ARG A 277 3.24 -4.19 4.98
C ARG A 277 4.34 -4.62 5.96
N PRO A 278 4.86 -3.71 6.80
CA PRO A 278 5.72 -4.07 7.91
C PRO A 278 5.06 -5.13 8.79
N SER A 279 5.86 -6.02 9.33
CA SER A 279 5.37 -7.13 10.19
C SER A 279 4.98 -6.66 11.58
N ALA A 280 5.51 -5.52 12.03
CA ALA A 280 5.30 -5.00 13.37
C ALA A 280 5.32 -3.46 13.39
N PRO A 281 4.79 -2.83 14.45
CA PRO A 281 4.96 -1.40 14.71
C PRO A 281 6.43 -0.99 14.82
N LEU A 282 6.72 0.30 14.68
CA LEU A 282 8.05 0.92 14.71
C LEU A 282 9.02 0.52 13.59
N LEU A 283 8.73 -0.46 12.77
CA LEU A 283 9.63 -0.83 11.68
C LEU A 283 9.67 0.24 10.59
N PHE A 284 8.54 0.86 10.29
CA PHE A 284 8.46 1.80 9.18
C PHE A 284 7.37 2.86 9.39
N TRP A 285 7.80 4.10 9.56
CA TRP A 285 6.93 5.26 9.53
C TRP A 285 7.01 5.96 8.16
N THR A 286 5.93 6.62 7.78
CA THR A 286 5.92 7.45 6.58
C THR A 286 5.23 8.76 6.85
N SER A 287 5.83 9.85 6.35
CA SER A 287 5.36 11.22 6.53
C SER A 287 5.06 11.85 5.18
N ASP A 288 3.97 12.60 5.13
CA ASP A 288 3.63 13.43 3.96
C ASP A 288 2.73 14.60 4.36
N GLY A 289 2.78 15.66 3.55
CA GLY A 289 1.89 16.78 3.66
C GLY A 289 0.56 16.55 2.91
N TRP A 290 -0.52 16.96 3.50
CA TRP A 290 -1.85 16.85 2.94
C TRP A 290 -2.60 18.16 3.05
N VAL A 291 -2.97 18.75 1.91
CA VAL A 291 -3.90 19.88 1.87
C VAL A 291 -5.30 19.33 2.10
N THR A 292 -5.94 19.78 3.18
CA THR A 292 -7.25 19.25 3.57
C THR A 292 -8.32 19.60 2.55
N GLU A 293 -9.32 18.75 2.41
CA GLU A 293 -10.46 18.99 1.52
C GLU A 293 -11.58 19.82 2.17
N LEU A 294 -11.34 20.33 3.39
CA LEU A 294 -12.30 21.15 4.15
C LEU A 294 -12.03 22.63 3.96
N PHE A 295 -13.08 23.38 3.70
CA PHE A 295 -13.03 24.85 3.63
C PHE A 295 -13.31 25.47 4.98
N TYR A 296 -12.72 26.65 5.23
CA TYR A 296 -13.07 27.51 6.34
C TYR A 296 -13.27 28.94 5.89
N GLN A 297 -14.04 29.69 6.67
CA GLN A 297 -14.27 31.11 6.44
C GLN A 297 -13.31 31.96 7.24
N GLN A 298 -12.87 33.08 6.63
CA GLN A 298 -11.95 34.01 7.26
C GLN A 298 -12.24 35.43 6.80
N LYS A 299 -12.17 36.41 7.73
CA LYS A 299 -12.19 37.82 7.40
C LYS A 299 -10.82 38.25 6.88
N ILE A 300 -10.80 38.83 5.71
CA ILE A 300 -9.58 39.37 5.10
C ILE A 300 -9.84 40.79 4.67
N PRO A 301 -8.94 41.75 4.99
CA PRO A 301 -9.07 43.13 4.51
C PRO A 301 -9.01 43.15 2.98
N ASN A 302 -10.01 43.77 2.37
CA ASN A 302 -10.04 44.01 0.93
C ASN A 302 -9.09 45.15 0.53
N LYS A 303 -8.93 45.40 -0.76
CA LYS A 303 -8.03 46.45 -1.30
C LYS A 303 -8.38 47.86 -0.79
N LYS A 304 -9.56 48.06 -0.23
CA LYS A 304 -10.05 49.34 0.34
C LYS A 304 -9.93 49.41 1.87
N GLY A 305 -9.33 48.39 2.50
CA GLY A 305 -9.16 48.30 3.95
C GLY A 305 -10.40 47.87 4.73
N HIS A 306 -11.50 47.46 4.05
CA HIS A 306 -12.68 46.89 4.71
C HIS A 306 -12.57 45.38 4.82
N ASP A 307 -12.99 44.83 5.94
CA ASP A 307 -13.03 43.40 6.16
C ASP A 307 -14.08 42.75 5.26
N GLU A 308 -13.65 41.77 4.46
CA GLU A 308 -14.52 40.95 3.62
C GLU A 308 -14.43 39.47 4.03
N MET A 309 -15.59 38.81 4.14
CA MET A 309 -15.64 37.40 4.48
C MET A 309 -15.31 36.53 3.24
N THR A 310 -14.32 35.72 3.37
CA THR A 310 -13.87 34.77 2.33
C THR A 310 -14.04 33.31 2.81
N TYR A 311 -14.38 32.39 1.90
CA TYR A 311 -14.90 31.06 2.25
C TYR A 311 -14.09 29.88 1.66
N HIS A 312 -12.98 30.13 0.97
CA HIS A 312 -12.28 29.08 0.21
C HIS A 312 -10.87 28.79 0.74
N HIS A 313 -10.68 29.00 2.04
CA HIS A 313 -9.39 28.70 2.68
C HIS A 313 -9.33 27.24 3.08
N ARG A 314 -8.14 26.66 2.99
CA ARG A 314 -7.87 25.28 3.42
C ARG A 314 -6.69 25.26 4.38
N LEU A 315 -6.71 24.37 5.33
CA LEU A 315 -5.56 24.05 6.16
C LEU A 315 -4.73 22.95 5.50
N THR A 316 -3.49 22.86 5.92
CA THR A 316 -2.58 21.77 5.54
C THR A 316 -2.22 20.99 6.79
N ALA A 317 -2.22 19.68 6.72
CA ALA A 317 -1.74 18.83 7.78
C ALA A 317 -0.52 18.04 7.30
N VAL A 318 0.52 17.97 8.12
CA VAL A 318 1.58 16.98 7.98
C VAL A 318 1.21 15.82 8.88
N ILE A 319 1.13 14.63 8.33
CA ILE A 319 0.73 13.42 9.05
C ILE A 319 1.83 12.38 8.96
N ILE A 320 2.09 11.72 10.06
CA ILE A 320 3.03 10.61 10.17
C ILE A 320 2.24 9.38 10.58
N ILE A 321 2.34 8.33 9.79
CA ILE A 321 1.69 7.06 10.10
C ILE A 321 2.71 5.95 10.30
N ASP A 322 2.39 5.02 11.16
CA ASP A 322 3.05 3.71 11.20
C ASP A 322 2.41 2.82 10.13
N ALA A 323 3.23 2.32 9.20
CA ALA A 323 2.77 1.56 8.05
C ALA A 323 2.28 0.14 8.41
N PHE A 324 2.49 -0.34 9.63
CA PHE A 324 2.01 -1.63 10.10
C PHE A 324 0.48 -1.74 9.90
N ASN A 325 -0.27 -0.83 10.48
CA ASN A 325 -1.73 -0.77 10.34
C ASN A 325 -2.26 0.59 9.88
N ASN A 326 -1.38 1.47 9.36
CA ASN A 326 -1.66 2.87 9.03
C ASN A 326 -2.18 3.65 10.24
N TYR A 327 -1.56 3.46 11.40
CA TYR A 327 -1.87 4.19 12.62
C TYR A 327 -1.25 5.59 12.58
N PRO A 328 -2.02 6.68 12.73
CA PRO A 328 -1.45 8.03 12.81
C PRO A 328 -0.67 8.21 14.11
N VAL A 329 0.65 8.08 14.05
CA VAL A 329 1.52 8.27 15.22
C VAL A 329 1.75 9.74 15.55
N GLY A 330 1.73 10.61 14.54
CA GLY A 330 1.92 12.04 14.75
C GLY A 330 1.26 12.90 13.66
N TYR A 331 0.92 14.13 14.01
CA TYR A 331 0.43 15.12 13.06
C TYR A 331 0.64 16.54 13.55
N ALA A 332 0.64 17.47 12.61
CA ALA A 332 0.53 18.92 12.89
C ALA A 332 -0.32 19.59 11.80
N ILE A 333 -1.09 20.60 12.17
CA ILE A 333 -2.02 21.30 11.28
C ILE A 333 -1.63 22.77 11.23
N GLY A 334 -1.52 23.32 10.03
CA GLY A 334 -1.13 24.71 9.79
C GLY A 334 -1.73 25.29 8.51
N ASN A 335 -1.32 26.51 8.17
CA ASN A 335 -1.83 27.18 6.96
C ASN A 335 -1.22 26.59 5.67
N ARG A 336 0.01 26.12 5.74
CA ARG A 336 0.76 25.56 4.64
C ARG A 336 1.82 24.61 5.16
N GLU A 337 2.25 23.70 4.35
CA GLU A 337 3.38 22.86 4.63
C GLU A 337 4.66 23.70 4.67
N ASN A 338 5.41 23.55 5.73
CA ASN A 338 6.71 24.17 5.93
C ASN A 338 7.56 23.31 6.90
N PRO A 339 8.87 23.55 7.01
CA PRO A 339 9.74 22.80 7.91
C PRO A 339 9.31 22.83 9.37
N ASP A 340 8.74 23.93 9.85
CA ASP A 340 8.27 24.05 11.24
C ASP A 340 7.06 23.16 11.51
N LEU A 341 6.14 23.06 10.56
CA LEU A 341 4.98 22.18 10.67
C LEU A 341 5.40 20.71 10.69
N THR A 342 6.37 20.34 9.83
CA THR A 342 6.94 19.00 9.82
C THR A 342 7.62 18.66 11.15
N ARG A 343 8.40 19.60 11.70
CA ARG A 343 9.04 19.44 13.01
C ARG A 343 8.02 19.25 14.12
N GLN A 344 6.92 20.01 14.11
CA GLN A 344 5.82 19.84 15.07
C GLN A 344 5.18 18.46 14.94
N ALA A 345 4.95 17.97 13.73
CA ALA A 345 4.42 16.60 13.51
C ALA A 345 5.36 15.53 14.04
N LEU A 346 6.68 15.67 13.83
CA LEU A 346 7.70 14.77 14.37
C LEU A 346 7.75 14.80 15.91
N LYS A 347 7.69 16.00 16.51
CA LYS A 347 7.58 16.14 17.98
C LYS A 347 6.33 15.46 18.51
N ASN A 348 5.19 15.69 17.84
CA ASN A 348 3.92 15.07 18.21
C ASN A 348 3.98 13.54 18.15
N SER A 349 4.67 12.96 17.15
CA SER A 349 4.74 11.50 17.00
C SER A 349 5.45 10.82 18.18
N VAL A 350 6.59 11.33 18.63
CA VAL A 350 7.32 10.74 19.77
C VAL A 350 6.64 11.03 21.11
N ASN A 351 5.96 12.18 21.24
CA ASN A 351 5.17 12.47 22.43
C ASN A 351 3.94 11.57 22.52
N HIS A 352 3.28 11.31 21.38
CA HIS A 352 2.17 10.38 21.35
C HIS A 352 2.59 8.94 21.73
N MET A 353 3.80 8.52 21.34
CA MET A 353 4.34 7.25 21.83
C MET A 353 4.54 7.25 23.37
N LYS A 354 4.99 8.39 23.93
CA LYS A 354 5.08 8.55 25.41
C LYS A 354 3.71 8.48 26.08
N GLU A 355 2.68 9.08 25.48
CA GLU A 355 1.30 8.98 26.00
C GLU A 355 0.78 7.54 26.03
N LEU A 356 1.14 6.72 25.02
CA LEU A 356 0.69 5.34 24.92
C LEU A 356 1.49 4.36 25.79
N PHE A 357 2.80 4.58 25.93
CA PHE A 357 3.74 3.57 26.46
C PHE A 357 4.67 4.10 27.55
N ALA A 358 4.43 5.29 28.08
CA ALA A 358 5.22 5.98 29.09
C ALA A 358 6.61 6.47 28.62
N ASP A 359 7.18 5.89 27.57
CA ASP A 359 8.46 6.26 27.00
C ASP A 359 8.33 6.75 25.54
N ARG A 360 9.29 7.57 25.10
CA ARG A 360 9.34 8.03 23.72
C ARG A 360 10.03 6.98 22.87
N TYR A 361 9.28 6.35 21.97
CA TYR A 361 9.81 5.41 20.99
C TYR A 361 9.91 6.05 19.61
N ARG A 362 10.88 5.61 18.82
CA ARG A 362 11.14 6.05 17.46
C ARG A 362 11.19 4.87 16.49
N PRO A 363 10.91 5.07 15.20
CA PRO A 363 10.92 3.98 14.24
C PRO A 363 12.35 3.59 13.84
N TRP A 364 12.51 2.37 13.36
CA TRP A 364 13.75 1.96 12.72
C TRP A 364 13.95 2.70 11.40
N GLN A 365 12.88 2.87 10.59
CA GLN A 365 12.94 3.56 9.31
C GLN A 365 11.83 4.60 9.20
N ILE A 366 12.15 5.77 8.62
CA ILE A 366 11.16 6.76 8.22
C ILE A 366 11.31 7.14 6.75
N GLN A 367 10.16 7.26 6.06
CA GLN A 367 10.08 7.78 4.70
C GLN A 367 9.41 9.15 4.70
N SER A 368 10.02 10.10 4.00
CA SER A 368 9.44 11.43 3.75
C SER A 368 9.65 11.81 2.29
N ASP A 369 9.06 12.93 1.86
CA ASP A 369 9.44 13.54 0.61
C ASP A 369 10.91 13.96 0.63
N ASN A 370 11.51 13.99 -0.53
CA ASN A 370 12.87 14.46 -0.72
C ASN A 370 12.88 16.01 -0.64
N TYR A 371 12.71 16.54 0.58
CA TYR A 371 12.94 17.95 0.81
C TYR A 371 14.43 18.21 0.71
N GLN A 372 14.84 19.03 -0.24
CA GLN A 372 16.22 19.52 -0.35
C GLN A 372 16.60 20.50 0.78
N ASP A 373 15.72 20.67 1.77
CA ASP A 373 15.97 21.52 2.92
C ASP A 373 16.90 20.81 3.90
N THR A 374 18.16 21.23 3.90
CA THR A 374 19.20 20.74 4.81
C THR A 374 18.81 20.86 6.28
N ASN A 375 17.90 21.78 6.63
CA ASN A 375 17.45 22.01 8.00
C ASN A 375 16.58 20.85 8.53
N LEU A 376 15.86 20.13 7.68
CA LEU A 376 15.04 18.99 8.08
C LEU A 376 15.80 17.66 8.15
N THR A 377 16.90 17.52 7.41
CA THR A 377 17.70 16.27 7.37
C THR A 377 18.07 15.81 8.77
N SER A 378 18.57 16.72 9.60
CA SER A 378 18.99 16.41 10.97
C SER A 378 17.84 15.98 11.90
N TYR A 379 16.59 16.32 11.58
CA TYR A 379 15.42 15.86 12.31
C TYR A 379 15.00 14.47 11.87
N TRP A 380 15.08 14.16 10.56
CA TRP A 380 14.83 12.82 10.04
C TRP A 380 15.83 11.79 10.58
N GLU A 381 17.12 12.18 10.65
CA GLU A 381 18.18 11.36 11.22
C GLU A 381 18.04 11.16 12.74
N ALA A 382 17.49 12.13 13.44
CA ALA A 382 17.25 12.03 14.87
C ALA A 382 16.06 11.11 15.19
N ILE A 383 15.00 11.18 14.37
CA ILE A 383 13.75 10.45 14.65
C ILE A 383 13.82 8.97 14.27
N ALA A 384 14.73 8.54 13.40
CA ALA A 384 14.82 7.16 12.94
C ALA A 384 16.27 6.73 12.72
N GLU A 385 16.54 5.41 12.83
CA GLU A 385 17.86 4.86 12.48
C GLU A 385 18.15 4.99 10.98
N LYS A 386 17.11 4.91 10.13
CA LYS A 386 17.22 5.04 8.68
C LYS A 386 16.19 6.02 8.14
N TRP A 387 16.68 7.05 7.49
CA TRP A 387 15.84 7.93 6.68
C TRP A 387 15.92 7.54 5.21
N THR A 388 14.76 7.39 4.57
CA THR A 388 14.64 7.05 3.14
C THR A 388 13.77 8.07 2.44
N PRO A 389 14.36 9.05 1.73
CA PRO A 389 13.59 9.99 0.95
C PRO A 389 12.85 9.27 -0.20
N ALA A 390 11.61 9.65 -0.45
CA ALA A 390 10.86 9.15 -1.58
C ALA A 390 11.47 9.62 -2.90
N ALA A 391 11.56 8.71 -3.89
CA ALA A 391 12.05 9.09 -5.21
C ALA A 391 11.09 10.08 -5.87
N VAL A 392 11.64 11.18 -6.40
CA VAL A 392 10.87 12.22 -7.08
C VAL A 392 10.07 11.61 -8.25
N GLY A 393 8.77 11.90 -8.31
CA GLY A 393 7.88 11.46 -9.39
C GLY A 393 7.39 10.01 -9.29
N ASN A 394 7.65 9.31 -8.18
CA ASN A 394 7.13 7.97 -7.93
C ASN A 394 6.11 7.98 -6.78
N ALA A 395 4.93 8.52 -7.05
CA ALA A 395 3.83 8.61 -6.08
C ALA A 395 3.46 7.23 -5.48
N LYS A 396 3.53 6.16 -6.28
CA LYS A 396 3.22 4.79 -5.82
C LYS A 396 4.21 4.22 -4.81
N SER A 397 5.35 4.86 -4.60
CA SER A 397 6.30 4.47 -3.55
C SER A 397 5.89 4.93 -2.15
N LYS A 398 4.94 5.87 -2.06
CA LYS A 398 4.44 6.40 -0.78
C LYS A 398 3.33 5.53 -0.22
N VAL A 399 3.60 4.94 0.92
CA VAL A 399 2.64 4.08 1.63
C VAL A 399 1.49 4.90 2.25
N ILE A 400 1.70 6.19 2.47
CA ILE A 400 0.73 7.09 3.12
C ILE A 400 -0.43 7.51 2.19
N GLU A 401 -0.29 7.48 0.86
CA GLU A 401 -1.35 7.94 -0.05
C GLU A 401 -2.71 7.22 0.11
N PRO A 402 -2.75 5.88 0.31
CA PRO A 402 -4.02 5.21 0.62
C PRO A 402 -4.67 5.70 1.92
N PHE A 403 -3.86 6.09 2.92
CA PHE A 403 -4.36 6.65 4.17
C PHE A 403 -5.10 7.98 3.95
N PHE A 404 -4.57 8.87 3.10
CA PHE A 404 -5.25 10.11 2.76
C PHE A 404 -6.61 9.90 2.09
N LYS A 405 -6.80 8.81 1.35
CA LYS A 405 -8.13 8.47 0.80
C LYS A 405 -9.14 8.14 1.90
N ASP A 406 -8.69 7.48 2.97
CA ASP A 406 -9.55 7.17 4.11
C ASP A 406 -9.90 8.45 4.88
N VAL A 407 -8.92 9.35 5.09
CA VAL A 407 -9.14 10.67 5.70
C VAL A 407 -10.12 11.50 4.86
N ASN A 408 -9.91 11.59 3.55
CA ASN A 408 -10.78 12.35 2.64
C ASN A 408 -12.21 11.82 2.61
N ARG A 409 -12.40 10.50 2.78
CA ARG A 409 -13.75 9.91 2.91
C ARG A 409 -14.47 10.40 4.16
N LEU A 410 -13.77 10.60 5.26
CA LEU A 410 -14.33 11.20 6.48
C LEU A 410 -14.58 12.68 6.31
N CYS A 411 -13.68 13.41 5.66
CA CYS A 411 -13.87 14.81 5.32
C CYS A 411 -15.13 15.04 4.47
N GLN A 412 -15.45 14.10 3.57
CA GLN A 412 -16.65 14.18 2.72
C GLN A 412 -17.97 14.18 3.49
N LEU A 413 -17.95 13.76 4.75
CA LEU A 413 -19.13 13.78 5.62
C LEU A 413 -19.36 15.14 6.28
N GLU A 414 -18.43 16.09 6.13
CA GLU A 414 -18.53 17.44 6.71
C GLU A 414 -19.18 18.41 5.73
N ASP A 415 -20.00 19.34 6.24
CA ASP A 415 -20.74 20.31 5.42
C ASP A 415 -19.85 21.29 4.64
N ASN A 416 -18.63 21.50 5.10
CA ASN A 416 -17.65 22.38 4.47
C ASN A 416 -16.65 21.62 3.57
N TRP A 417 -16.97 20.38 3.17
CA TRP A 417 -16.13 19.64 2.24
C TRP A 417 -16.12 20.30 0.86
N GLY A 418 -14.95 20.73 0.42
CA GLY A 418 -14.72 21.42 -0.85
C GLY A 418 -14.29 20.53 -2.01
N GLY A 419 -14.24 19.21 -1.80
CA GLY A 419 -13.80 18.25 -2.80
C GLY A 419 -12.30 18.33 -3.14
N HIS A 420 -11.90 17.55 -4.13
CA HIS A 420 -10.54 17.54 -4.65
C HIS A 420 -10.16 18.86 -5.34
N ASN A 421 -8.90 19.00 -5.72
CA ASN A 421 -8.41 20.14 -6.50
C ASN A 421 -9.24 20.41 -7.75
N VAL A 422 -9.23 21.64 -8.22
CA VAL A 422 -9.87 22.11 -9.45
C VAL A 422 -9.54 21.25 -10.70
N THR A 423 -8.40 20.53 -10.69
CA THR A 423 -7.97 19.62 -11.75
C THR A 423 -8.57 18.21 -11.67
N ALA A 424 -9.32 17.88 -10.61
CA ALA A 424 -9.95 16.57 -10.49
C ALA A 424 -11.13 16.42 -11.48
N SER A 425 -11.45 15.15 -11.84
CA SER A 425 -12.63 14.86 -12.67
C SER A 425 -13.90 15.37 -11.97
N GLN A 426 -14.91 15.77 -12.76
CA GLN A 426 -16.18 16.30 -12.25
C GLN A 426 -16.86 15.36 -11.24
N ASP A 427 -16.70 14.04 -11.41
CA ASP A 427 -17.25 13.02 -10.49
C ASP A 427 -16.69 13.08 -9.06
N LYS A 428 -15.59 13.83 -8.85
CA LYS A 428 -14.91 13.96 -7.53
C LYS A 428 -15.03 15.36 -6.95
N GLN A 429 -15.77 16.24 -7.59
CA GLN A 429 -16.00 17.60 -7.11
C GLN A 429 -17.40 17.71 -6.53
N VAL A 430 -17.50 18.50 -5.48
CA VAL A 430 -18.80 18.88 -4.91
C VAL A 430 -19.50 19.90 -5.82
N SER A 431 -20.82 19.91 -5.82
CA SER A 431 -21.61 20.90 -6.57
C SER A 431 -21.28 22.31 -6.05
N SER A 432 -20.94 23.22 -6.98
CA SER A 432 -20.69 24.65 -6.65
C SER A 432 -21.91 25.34 -6.05
N ASP A 433 -23.11 24.95 -6.49
CA ASP A 433 -24.37 25.51 -5.98
C ASP A 433 -24.60 25.08 -4.54
N TRP A 434 -24.32 23.82 -4.23
CA TRP A 434 -24.40 23.30 -2.86
C TRP A 434 -23.42 24.04 -1.95
N LEU A 435 -22.15 24.16 -2.33
CA LEU A 435 -21.15 24.92 -1.56
C LEU A 435 -21.55 26.37 -1.33
N ASN A 436 -22.03 27.05 -2.37
CA ASN A 436 -22.45 28.44 -2.26
C ASN A 436 -23.66 28.65 -1.35
N SER A 437 -24.59 27.70 -1.29
CA SER A 437 -25.74 27.75 -0.39
C SER A 437 -25.34 27.54 1.08
N HIS A 438 -24.29 26.78 1.35
CA HIS A 438 -23.84 26.42 2.71
C HIS A 438 -22.67 27.27 3.23
N LYS A 439 -21.99 28.05 2.37
CA LYS A 439 -20.71 28.72 2.72
C LYS A 439 -20.75 29.58 3.97
N LYS A 440 -21.93 30.17 4.31
CA LYS A 440 -22.09 30.98 5.52
C LYS A 440 -22.02 30.18 6.81
N ASN A 441 -22.25 28.86 6.73
CA ASN A 441 -22.21 27.93 7.84
C ASN A 441 -20.82 27.31 8.01
N PHE A 442 -19.87 27.61 7.12
CA PHE A 442 -18.52 27.06 7.25
C PHE A 442 -17.90 27.52 8.56
N PRO A 443 -17.14 26.63 9.23
CA PRO A 443 -16.43 27.02 10.44
C PRO A 443 -15.38 28.10 10.14
N ASP A 444 -14.95 28.78 11.15
CA ASP A 444 -13.74 29.59 11.12
C ASP A 444 -12.48 28.67 11.09
N LYS A 445 -11.33 29.29 11.07
CA LYS A 445 -10.04 28.54 11.03
C LYS A 445 -9.89 27.57 12.19
N GLU A 446 -10.26 28.02 13.41
CA GLU A 446 -10.17 27.21 14.63
C GLU A 446 -11.16 26.04 14.61
N GLY A 447 -12.38 26.27 14.12
CA GLY A 447 -13.39 25.23 13.93
C GLY A 447 -12.94 24.18 12.92
N CYS A 448 -12.35 24.60 11.80
CA CYS A 448 -11.78 23.68 10.80
C CYS A 448 -10.60 22.88 11.39
N PHE A 449 -9.74 23.52 12.17
CA PHE A 449 -8.67 22.84 12.89
C PHE A 449 -9.23 21.72 13.80
N ARG A 450 -10.27 22.01 14.59
CA ARG A 450 -10.93 21.01 15.44
C ARG A 450 -11.59 19.87 14.64
N GLN A 451 -12.17 20.17 13.48
CA GLN A 451 -12.73 19.13 12.59
C GLN A 451 -11.63 18.15 12.12
N ILE A 452 -10.51 18.68 11.62
CA ILE A 452 -9.39 17.84 11.14
C ILE A 452 -8.83 17.01 12.29
N THR A 453 -8.61 17.61 13.46
CA THR A 453 -8.17 16.91 14.67
C THR A 453 -9.11 15.76 15.00
N ARG A 454 -10.44 16.02 15.06
CA ARG A 454 -11.45 14.99 15.34
C ARG A 454 -11.39 13.84 14.33
N ILE A 455 -11.22 14.13 13.05
CA ILE A 455 -11.11 13.11 12.01
C ILE A 455 -9.90 12.22 12.24
N ILE A 456 -8.72 12.81 12.51
CA ILE A 456 -7.48 12.06 12.75
C ILE A 456 -7.61 11.21 14.02
N GLU A 457 -8.13 11.80 15.11
CA GLU A 457 -8.35 11.09 16.37
C GLU A 457 -9.38 9.95 16.25
N THR A 458 -10.39 10.11 15.42
CA THR A 458 -11.35 9.03 15.11
C THR A 458 -10.64 7.85 14.45
N ILE A 459 -9.71 8.11 13.52
CA ILE A 459 -8.90 7.06 12.90
C ILE A 459 -7.95 6.43 13.92
N ARG A 460 -7.34 7.21 14.81
CA ARG A 460 -6.52 6.70 15.91
C ARG A 460 -7.30 5.72 16.77
N LEU A 461 -8.49 6.10 17.22
CA LEU A 461 -9.34 5.27 18.08
C LEU A 461 -9.66 3.91 17.44
N THR A 462 -9.93 3.88 16.13
CA THR A 462 -10.28 2.62 15.43
C THR A 462 -9.10 1.68 15.27
N LYS A 463 -7.86 2.16 15.34
CA LYS A 463 -6.65 1.37 15.07
C LYS A 463 -5.76 1.16 16.30
N ARG A 464 -6.04 1.89 17.39
CA ARG A 464 -5.19 1.97 18.58
C ARG A 464 -4.96 0.61 19.25
N ASP A 465 -6.03 -0.12 19.48
CA ASP A 465 -5.94 -1.36 20.25
C ASP A 465 -5.09 -2.42 19.53
N ALA A 466 -5.27 -2.55 18.20
CA ALA A 466 -4.43 -3.43 17.38
C ALA A 466 -2.97 -2.97 17.32
N PHE A 467 -2.73 -1.65 17.34
CA PHE A 467 -1.39 -1.09 17.38
C PHE A 467 -0.70 -1.38 18.71
N ILE A 468 -1.39 -1.13 19.82
CA ILE A 468 -0.87 -1.39 21.18
C ILE A 468 -0.60 -2.88 21.37
N GLU A 469 -1.54 -3.75 20.99
CA GLU A 469 -1.35 -5.20 21.12
C GLU A 469 -0.12 -5.69 20.35
N ALA A 470 0.08 -5.18 19.13
CA ALA A 470 1.23 -5.55 18.31
C ALA A 470 2.55 -4.99 18.89
N PHE A 471 2.53 -3.76 19.41
CA PHE A 471 3.69 -3.14 20.06
C PHE A 471 4.12 -3.91 21.31
N LEU A 472 3.19 -4.35 22.15
CA LEU A 472 3.49 -5.12 23.36
C LEU A 472 4.10 -6.49 23.06
N LYS A 473 3.88 -7.03 21.85
CA LYS A 473 4.48 -8.30 21.39
C LYS A 473 5.90 -8.14 20.85
N LEU A 474 6.35 -6.90 20.61
CA LEU A 474 7.71 -6.65 20.15
C LEU A 474 8.73 -6.99 21.24
N PRO A 475 9.85 -7.64 20.90
CA PRO A 475 11.01 -7.77 21.77
C PRO A 475 11.53 -6.41 22.21
N GLU A 476 12.06 -6.32 23.44
CA GLU A 476 12.56 -5.05 23.99
C GLU A 476 13.74 -4.47 23.19
N ASP A 477 14.58 -5.32 22.62
CA ASP A 477 15.71 -4.93 21.76
C ASP A 477 15.29 -4.36 20.39
N GLU A 478 14.06 -4.62 19.96
CA GLU A 478 13.48 -4.03 18.75
C GLU A 478 12.74 -2.70 19.02
N LYS A 479 12.51 -2.35 20.28
CA LYS A 479 11.87 -1.11 20.70
C LYS A 479 12.91 0.01 20.83
N LEU A 480 13.07 0.81 19.79
CA LEU A 480 14.04 1.89 19.79
C LEU A 480 13.55 3.08 20.62
N LEU A 481 14.20 3.30 21.76
CA LEU A 481 13.96 4.47 22.58
C LEU A 481 14.52 5.74 21.89
N MET A 482 13.82 6.84 22.02
CA MET A 482 14.33 8.17 21.70
C MET A 482 15.16 8.67 22.90
N PRO A 483 16.49 8.83 22.78
CA PRO A 483 17.29 9.37 23.86
C PRO A 483 16.77 10.75 24.29
N GLU A 484 16.71 10.97 25.61
CA GLU A 484 16.12 12.21 26.15
C GLU A 484 16.93 13.46 25.77
N ASP A 485 18.24 13.36 25.77
CA ASP A 485 19.17 14.42 25.33
C ASP A 485 18.92 14.77 23.86
N LEU A 486 18.78 13.76 22.99
CA LEU A 486 18.49 13.97 21.56
C LEU A 486 17.09 14.58 21.37
N TYR A 487 16.09 14.14 22.13
CA TYR A 487 14.75 14.73 22.11
C TYR A 487 14.79 16.21 22.50
N LEU A 488 15.42 16.54 23.63
CA LEU A 488 15.52 17.91 24.12
C LEU A 488 16.32 18.79 23.15
N TYR A 489 17.40 18.27 22.57
CA TYR A 489 18.22 19.00 21.62
C TYR A 489 17.44 19.39 20.35
N LYS A 490 16.63 18.46 19.83
CA LYS A 490 15.90 18.65 18.57
C LYS A 490 14.55 19.32 18.74
N PHE A 491 13.79 18.94 19.79
CA PHE A 491 12.40 19.33 19.96
C PHE A 491 12.14 20.19 21.22
N GLY A 492 13.12 20.34 22.08
CA GLY A 492 13.03 21.18 23.27
C GLY A 492 12.91 22.66 22.92
N ASN A 493 12.22 23.41 23.77
CA ASN A 493 12.20 24.85 23.70
C ASN A 493 13.54 25.39 24.20
N LYS A 494 14.02 26.48 23.62
CA LYS A 494 15.30 27.06 23.96
C LYS A 494 15.10 28.26 24.90
N ALA A 495 15.74 28.21 26.08
CA ALA A 495 15.83 29.35 26.95
C ALA A 495 16.94 30.33 26.47
N LEU A 496 16.93 31.54 26.98
CA LEU A 496 17.98 32.50 26.71
C LEU A 496 19.31 32.02 27.29
N PRO A 497 20.46 32.32 26.63
CA PRO A 497 21.77 31.90 27.12
C PRO A 497 22.09 32.47 28.51
N ASN A 498 22.44 31.60 29.45
CA ASN A 498 22.80 31.93 30.82
C ASN A 498 24.18 31.42 31.19
N ARG A 499 24.86 32.15 32.07
CA ARG A 499 26.11 31.67 32.67
C ARG A 499 25.80 30.75 33.89
N LYS A 500 26.63 29.74 34.06
CA LYS A 500 26.59 28.91 35.25
C LYS A 500 27.13 29.70 36.43
N THR A 501 26.45 29.69 37.53
CA THR A 501 26.84 30.27 38.82
C THR A 501 26.90 29.17 39.91
N GLY A 502 27.18 29.51 41.14
CA GLY A 502 27.07 28.58 42.28
C GLY A 502 25.63 28.11 42.50
N GLN A 503 24.63 28.82 42.02
CA GLN A 503 23.26 28.41 42.03
C GLN A 503 22.88 27.49 40.84
N GLY A 504 23.81 27.22 39.94
CA GLY A 504 23.58 26.52 38.69
C GLY A 504 23.30 27.48 37.54
N ILE A 505 22.60 26.98 36.51
CA ILE A 505 22.07 27.77 35.38
C ILE A 505 20.67 28.26 35.74
N THR A 506 20.39 29.53 35.55
CA THR A 506 19.16 30.18 36.05
C THR A 506 18.34 30.78 34.90
N PRO A 507 17.64 29.94 34.08
CA PRO A 507 16.78 30.43 33.03
C PRO A 507 15.45 30.97 33.58
N THR A 508 14.84 31.87 32.83
CA THR A 508 13.44 32.24 33.03
C THR A 508 12.59 31.41 32.07
N ILE A 509 11.76 30.51 32.60
CA ILE A 509 10.82 29.65 31.86
C ILE A 509 9.41 30.00 32.31
N ASP A 510 8.54 30.32 31.37
CA ASP A 510 7.14 30.71 31.63
C ASP A 510 6.98 31.80 32.70
N GLY A 511 7.86 32.81 32.63
CA GLY A 511 7.89 33.94 33.57
C GLY A 511 8.43 33.61 34.97
N LYS A 512 8.87 32.38 35.22
CA LYS A 512 9.46 31.94 36.48
C LYS A 512 10.94 31.67 36.33
N VAL A 513 11.74 32.14 37.31
CA VAL A 513 13.15 31.80 37.38
C VAL A 513 13.26 30.38 37.95
N ARG A 514 13.97 29.52 37.24
CA ARG A 514 14.24 28.13 37.66
C ARG A 514 15.75 27.92 37.80
N PHE A 515 16.13 26.92 38.51
CA PHE A 515 17.53 26.62 38.81
C PHE A 515 17.85 25.21 38.33
N TYR A 516 18.87 25.07 37.49
CA TYR A 516 19.28 23.77 36.95
C TYR A 516 20.75 23.52 37.25
N ASP A 517 21.09 22.29 37.59
CA ASP A 517 22.48 21.89 37.78
C ASP A 517 22.69 20.43 37.34
N CYS A 518 23.95 20.01 37.34
CA CYS A 518 24.33 18.66 36.90
C CYS A 518 25.29 18.06 37.94
N PHE A 519 25.10 16.78 38.28
CA PHE A 519 25.95 15.98 39.13
C PHE A 519 27.11 15.29 38.36
N ASP A 520 27.62 15.97 37.30
CA ASP A 520 28.80 15.55 36.55
C ASP A 520 29.97 16.47 36.87
N LEU A 521 31.10 15.90 37.34
CA LEU A 521 32.32 16.65 37.68
C LEU A 521 32.88 17.40 36.47
N LYS A 522 32.81 16.80 35.26
CA LYS A 522 33.27 17.44 34.01
C LYS A 522 32.47 18.70 33.67
N PHE A 523 31.20 18.75 34.04
CA PHE A 523 30.40 19.95 33.87
C PHE A 523 30.96 21.13 34.66
N ARG A 524 31.65 20.88 35.78
CA ARG A 524 32.27 21.91 36.62
C ARG A 524 33.47 22.57 35.91
N ASP A 525 34.21 21.85 35.08
CA ASP A 525 35.34 22.38 34.34
C ASP A 525 34.96 23.51 33.38
N HIS A 526 33.69 23.57 32.96
CA HIS A 526 33.17 24.58 32.00
C HIS A 526 32.49 25.76 32.71
N TYR A 527 33.01 26.21 33.83
CA TYR A 527 32.40 27.29 34.64
C TYR A 527 32.32 28.65 33.88
N GLY A 528 33.19 28.90 32.93
CA GLY A 528 33.21 30.13 32.10
C GLY A 528 32.22 30.17 30.92
N GLU A 529 31.64 29.03 30.59
CA GLU A 529 30.77 28.92 29.41
C GLU A 529 29.36 29.47 29.66
N ARG A 530 28.74 29.92 28.58
CA ARG A 530 27.31 30.29 28.55
C ARG A 530 26.55 29.12 27.98
N TRP A 531 25.43 28.81 28.62
CA TRP A 531 24.61 27.64 28.34
C TRP A 531 23.21 28.06 27.85
N ILE A 532 22.75 27.41 26.76
CA ILE A 532 21.39 27.47 26.28
C ILE A 532 20.69 26.23 26.79
N LEU A 533 19.64 26.38 27.58
CA LEU A 533 18.87 25.24 28.06
C LEU A 533 17.78 24.89 27.06
N HIS A 534 17.78 23.63 26.63
CA HIS A 534 16.71 23.02 25.87
C HIS A 534 15.83 22.22 26.83
N TYR A 535 14.57 22.60 26.93
CA TYR A 535 13.64 22.02 27.90
C TYR A 535 12.32 21.61 27.25
N ASP A 536 11.62 20.65 27.85
CA ASP A 536 10.25 20.29 27.49
C ASP A 536 9.28 21.16 28.29
N PRO A 537 8.40 21.96 27.70
CA PRO A 537 7.41 22.77 28.43
C PRO A 537 6.47 21.95 29.32
N GLU A 538 6.22 20.68 28.96
CA GLU A 538 5.36 19.78 29.72
C GLU A 538 6.07 19.13 30.91
N ASP A 539 7.41 19.02 30.84
CA ASP A 539 8.22 18.44 31.90
C ASP A 539 9.53 19.21 32.04
N THR A 540 9.53 20.18 32.96
CA THR A 540 10.67 21.06 33.21
C THR A 540 11.65 20.50 34.25
N SER A 541 11.41 19.28 34.78
CA SER A 541 12.27 18.67 35.79
C SER A 541 13.69 18.41 35.31
N ARG A 542 13.84 18.17 34.00
CA ARG A 542 15.11 17.93 33.32
C ARG A 542 15.24 18.82 32.10
N ALA A 543 16.45 19.20 31.77
CA ALA A 543 16.78 19.98 30.60
C ALA A 543 18.15 19.59 30.03
N LEU A 544 18.40 19.94 28.79
CA LEU A 544 19.71 19.76 28.16
C LEU A 544 20.41 21.12 28.11
N ALA A 545 21.54 21.24 28.79
CA ALA A 545 22.43 22.39 28.69
C ALA A 545 23.38 22.23 27.48
N VAL A 546 23.29 23.12 26.51
CA VAL A 546 24.12 23.17 25.31
C VAL A 546 24.98 24.42 25.40
N ALA A 547 26.29 24.29 25.24
CA ALA A 547 27.19 25.44 25.26
C ALA A 547 26.94 26.37 24.03
N GLU A 548 26.82 27.68 24.28
CA GLU A 548 26.48 28.68 23.25
C GLU A 548 27.46 28.67 22.07
N LYS A 549 28.77 28.46 22.34
CA LYS A 549 29.84 28.50 21.32
C LYS A 549 30.20 27.13 20.76
N ASN A 550 29.85 26.05 21.41
CA ASN A 550 30.17 24.69 21.00
C ASN A 550 29.01 23.76 21.25
N GLU A 551 28.17 23.56 20.26
CA GLU A 551 26.96 22.72 20.35
C GLU A 551 27.27 21.23 20.64
N GLN A 552 28.50 20.77 20.47
CA GLN A 552 28.89 19.40 20.82
C GLN A 552 29.08 19.23 22.34
N LEU A 553 29.26 20.34 23.06
CA LEU A 553 29.39 20.30 24.51
C LEU A 553 27.99 20.38 25.13
N GLN A 554 27.51 19.25 25.60
CA GLN A 554 26.14 19.07 26.09
C GLN A 554 26.13 18.31 27.40
N TYR A 555 25.24 18.70 28.34
CA TYR A 555 25.03 18.02 29.59
C TYR A 555 23.53 17.97 29.94
N MET A 556 23.08 16.80 30.40
CA MET A 556 21.76 16.70 31.04
C MET A 556 21.83 17.36 32.40
N VAL A 557 20.88 18.28 32.67
CA VAL A 557 20.77 19.03 33.91
C VAL A 557 19.40 18.79 34.52
N GLU A 558 19.36 18.75 35.85
CA GLU A 558 18.15 18.55 36.64
C GLU A 558 17.72 19.87 37.28
N GLU A 559 16.42 20.12 37.43
CA GLU A 559 15.91 21.24 38.21
C GLU A 559 16.32 21.03 39.68
N LYS A 560 17.00 22.02 40.26
CA LYS A 560 17.46 21.94 41.62
C LYS A 560 16.26 21.88 42.57
N TYR A 561 16.33 20.94 43.47
CA TYR A 561 15.39 20.84 44.55
C TYR A 561 15.48 22.07 45.46
N VAL A 562 14.35 22.71 45.75
CA VAL A 562 14.30 23.84 46.70
C VAL A 562 13.89 23.30 48.04
N GLN A 563 14.89 23.18 48.93
CA GLN A 563 14.65 22.66 50.28
C GLN A 563 13.99 23.71 51.18
N PRO A 564 12.93 23.36 51.92
CA PRO A 564 12.36 24.24 52.92
C PRO A 564 13.38 24.59 54.01
N MET A 565 13.46 25.88 54.33
CA MET A 565 14.38 26.37 55.34
C MET A 565 13.94 25.93 56.75
N ALA A 566 12.63 25.93 57.00
CA ALA A 566 12.08 25.50 58.28
C ALA A 566 12.04 23.96 58.39
N LEU A 567 12.57 23.41 59.49
CA LEU A 567 12.59 21.96 59.72
C LEU A 567 11.17 21.34 59.71
N LYS A 568 10.19 22.10 60.17
CA LYS A 568 8.79 21.63 60.20
C LYS A 568 8.14 21.48 58.80
N ASP A 569 8.63 22.19 57.79
CA ASP A 569 8.11 22.17 56.43
C ASP A 569 8.82 21.12 55.55
N ARG A 570 9.83 20.43 56.11
CA ARG A 570 10.58 19.38 55.39
C ARG A 570 9.72 18.13 55.21
N LYS A 571 9.94 17.49 54.08
CA LYS A 571 9.27 16.24 53.69
C LYS A 571 10.21 15.07 53.75
N ASP A 572 9.64 13.86 53.74
CA ASP A 572 10.44 12.64 53.62
C ASP A 572 11.21 12.68 52.29
N GLY A 573 12.52 12.39 52.32
CA GLY A 573 13.42 12.48 51.16
C GLY A 573 14.25 13.76 51.09
N ASP A 574 13.89 14.84 51.80
CA ASP A 574 14.67 16.09 51.82
C ASP A 574 16.11 15.89 52.33
N SER A 575 16.28 15.00 53.30
CA SER A 575 17.58 14.63 53.83
C SER A 575 18.44 13.88 52.81
N ASP A 576 17.81 13.03 52.00
CA ASP A 576 18.51 12.24 50.97
C ASP A 576 19.08 13.13 49.85
N GLU A 577 18.28 14.11 49.40
CA GLU A 577 18.75 15.08 48.40
C GLU A 577 19.87 15.96 48.93
N LEU A 578 19.75 16.39 50.20
CA LEU A 578 20.83 17.15 50.83
C LEU A 578 22.11 16.29 50.92
N GLN A 579 22.01 15.03 51.33
CA GLN A 579 23.15 14.11 51.39
C GLN A 579 23.74 13.86 49.99
N ARG A 580 22.91 13.77 48.93
CA ARG A 580 23.36 13.67 47.53
C ARG A 580 24.22 14.88 47.13
N ILE A 581 23.78 16.09 47.46
CA ILE A 581 24.52 17.32 47.22
C ILE A 581 25.83 17.36 47.98
N PHE A 582 25.85 16.97 49.29
CA PHE A 582 27.07 16.90 50.08
C PHE A 582 28.08 15.90 49.54
N ASN A 583 27.63 14.70 49.18
CA ASN A 583 28.48 13.69 48.58
C ASN A 583 29.09 14.18 47.26
N PHE A 584 28.30 14.83 46.41
CA PHE A 584 28.82 15.41 45.20
C PHE A 584 29.83 16.51 45.44
N ASN A 585 29.55 17.45 46.36
CA ASN A 585 30.49 18.51 46.72
C ASN A 585 31.79 17.96 47.37
N LYS A 586 31.72 16.84 48.05
CA LYS A 586 32.93 16.14 48.57
C LYS A 586 33.74 15.58 47.40
N ALA A 587 33.10 14.89 46.44
CA ALA A 587 33.78 14.37 45.27
C ALA A 587 34.36 15.47 44.38
N ASP A 588 33.66 16.59 44.26
CA ASP A 588 34.15 17.78 43.49
C ASP A 588 35.41 18.37 44.16
N ARG A 589 35.45 18.48 45.48
CA ARG A 589 36.63 18.92 46.22
C ARG A 589 37.80 17.95 46.06
N GLU A 590 37.53 16.65 46.12
CA GLU A 590 38.56 15.62 45.91
C GLU A 590 39.12 15.71 44.47
N TYR A 591 38.25 15.84 43.46
CA TYR A 591 38.64 16.04 42.07
C TYR A 591 39.51 17.29 41.88
N ILE A 592 39.07 18.43 42.39
CA ILE A 592 39.91 19.68 42.35
C ILE A 592 41.26 19.50 43.03
N THR A 593 41.26 18.78 44.16
CA THR A 593 42.50 18.52 44.90
C THR A 593 43.48 17.66 44.09
N GLU A 594 42.96 16.59 43.48
CA GLU A 594 43.76 15.72 42.59
C GLU A 594 44.29 16.44 41.37
N GLU A 595 43.46 17.22 40.66
CA GLU A 595 43.88 17.98 39.47
C GLU A 595 44.93 19.04 39.83
N ARG A 596 44.77 19.73 40.98
CA ARG A 596 45.76 20.65 41.47
C ARG A 596 47.06 19.96 41.84
N LYS A 597 47.03 18.76 42.44
CA LYS A 597 48.20 17.96 42.78
C LYS A 597 48.93 17.52 41.49
N LYS A 598 48.20 16.97 40.50
CA LYS A 598 48.79 16.61 39.20
C LYS A 598 49.43 17.82 38.52
N GLY A 599 48.72 18.95 38.50
CA GLY A 599 49.29 20.21 37.92
C GLY A 599 50.56 20.66 38.63
N ALA A 600 50.59 20.54 39.98
CA ALA A 600 51.78 20.90 40.73
C ALA A 600 52.97 19.94 40.51
N GLU A 601 52.71 18.65 40.36
CA GLU A 601 53.73 17.64 40.05
C GLU A 601 54.31 17.91 38.64
N ILE A 602 53.46 18.21 37.65
CA ILE A 602 53.88 18.59 36.27
C ILE A 602 54.76 19.86 36.32
N VAL A 603 54.31 20.89 37.06
CA VAL A 603 55.08 22.13 37.20
C VAL A 603 56.41 21.88 37.88
N GLN A 604 56.43 21.06 38.96
CA GLN A 604 57.67 20.69 39.61
C GLN A 604 58.63 19.96 38.67
N GLN A 605 58.12 19.00 37.90
CA GLN A 605 58.92 18.30 36.87
C GLN A 605 59.47 19.27 35.81
N LEU A 606 58.67 20.22 35.35
CA LEU A 606 59.06 21.22 34.39
C LEU A 606 60.25 22.08 34.90
N PHE A 607 60.24 22.42 36.20
CA PHE A 607 61.37 23.16 36.81
C PHE A 607 62.64 22.28 37.01
N VAL A 608 62.46 20.97 37.23
CA VAL A 608 63.58 20.01 37.29
C VAL A 608 64.22 19.84 35.91
N GLU A 609 63.43 19.75 34.88
CA GLU A 609 63.92 19.57 33.52
C GLU A 609 64.54 20.87 32.92
N ASN A 610 64.03 22.03 33.33
CA ASN A 610 64.47 23.34 32.81
C ASN A 610 65.03 24.23 33.92
N LYS A 611 66.31 23.99 34.26
CA LYS A 611 66.99 24.74 35.30
C LYS A 611 67.08 26.24 35.07
N GLU A 612 66.88 26.69 33.83
CA GLU A 612 66.83 28.10 33.44
C GLU A 612 65.62 28.84 34.08
N LEU A 613 64.60 28.11 34.48
CA LEU A 613 63.46 28.65 35.19
C LEU A 613 63.70 28.87 36.69
N ASP A 614 64.76 28.27 37.25
CA ASP A 614 65.17 28.45 38.64
C ASP A 614 65.79 29.84 38.86
N GLY A 615 65.41 30.49 39.92
CA GLY A 615 65.97 31.77 40.36
C GLY A 615 65.18 33.01 39.92
N GLY A 616 64.17 32.87 39.09
CA GLY A 616 63.32 33.98 38.64
C GLY A 616 62.11 34.25 39.54
N THR A 617 61.38 35.31 39.21
CA THR A 617 60.11 35.64 39.91
C THR A 617 59.07 34.51 39.75
N LEU A 618 59.10 33.80 38.61
CA LEU A 618 58.18 32.65 38.32
C LEU A 618 58.41 31.54 39.34
N ALA A 619 59.67 31.16 39.62
CA ALA A 619 59.99 30.12 40.61
C ALA A 619 59.51 30.51 42.00
N LYS A 620 59.70 31.77 42.41
CA LYS A 620 59.24 32.28 43.71
C LYS A 620 57.69 32.21 43.83
N VAL A 621 56.97 32.53 42.77
CA VAL A 621 55.48 32.50 42.81
C VAL A 621 54.92 31.07 42.73
N MET A 622 55.57 30.20 41.98
CA MET A 622 55.03 28.84 41.72
C MET A 622 55.46 27.83 42.78
N LEU A 623 56.69 27.90 43.27
CA LEU A 623 57.24 26.89 44.22
C LEU A 623 57.17 27.28 45.69
N THR A 624 57.04 28.59 46.03
CA THR A 624 57.01 29.05 47.39
C THR A 624 55.69 29.74 47.75
N ASP A 625 55.32 29.68 49.04
CA ASP A 625 54.21 30.47 49.58
C ASP A 625 54.69 31.93 49.86
N SER A 626 53.73 32.75 50.33
CA SER A 626 54.01 34.15 50.68
C SER A 626 55.03 34.34 51.82
N ARG A 627 55.42 33.24 52.51
CA ARG A 627 56.44 33.17 53.60
C ARG A 627 57.74 32.53 53.14
N GLY A 628 57.89 32.26 51.83
CA GLY A 628 59.11 31.62 51.31
C GLY A 628 59.21 30.12 51.53
N GLN A 629 58.14 29.46 51.95
CA GLN A 629 58.14 28.00 52.19
C GLN A 629 57.60 27.29 50.93
N HIS A 630 58.11 26.07 50.68
CA HIS A 630 57.61 25.26 49.59
C HIS A 630 56.12 24.93 49.78
N LYS A 631 55.32 25.15 48.71
CA LYS A 631 53.89 24.91 48.73
C LYS A 631 53.49 23.41 48.71
N ILE A 632 54.42 22.50 49.05
CA ILE A 632 54.29 21.05 48.90
C ILE A 632 53.07 20.45 49.63
N HIS A 633 52.42 21.15 50.56
CA HIS A 633 51.36 20.61 51.37
C HIS A 633 49.99 21.33 51.22
N ARG A 634 49.80 22.23 50.23
CA ARG A 634 48.56 22.98 50.07
C ARG A 634 47.80 22.67 48.78
N TYR A 635 47.63 21.41 48.45
CA TYR A 635 46.86 21.01 47.29
C TYR A 635 45.38 20.73 47.63
N GLY A 636 45.01 20.64 48.89
CA GLY A 636 43.65 20.48 49.35
C GLY A 636 42.89 21.82 49.37
N ILE A 637 41.68 21.87 48.96
CA ILE A 637 40.75 22.91 49.34
C ILE A 637 40.51 22.66 50.84
N GLU A 638 40.99 23.62 51.72
CA GLU A 638 40.63 23.57 53.10
C GLU A 638 39.10 23.51 53.19
N GLN A 639 38.61 22.52 53.92
CA GLN A 639 37.18 22.48 54.18
C GLN A 639 36.86 23.79 54.91
N GLY A 640 36.18 24.70 54.17
CA GLY A 640 35.45 25.74 54.88
C GLY A 640 34.58 25.02 55.90
N THR A 641 34.45 25.57 57.09
CA THR A 641 33.51 25.08 58.07
C THR A 641 32.10 25.20 57.51
N ASP A 642 31.74 24.27 56.61
CA ASP A 642 30.36 23.98 56.37
C ASP A 642 29.83 23.42 57.69
N ALA A 643 28.83 24.08 58.23
CA ALA A 643 28.17 23.59 59.42
C ALA A 643 27.87 22.11 59.23
N GLU A 644 28.44 21.24 60.05
CA GLU A 644 28.09 19.82 60.06
C GLU A 644 26.60 19.75 60.33
N PHE A 645 25.84 19.35 59.33
CA PHE A 645 24.46 18.96 59.55
C PHE A 645 24.49 17.57 60.15
N GLU A 646 24.49 17.52 61.46
CA GLU A 646 24.09 16.29 62.13
C GLU A 646 22.58 16.13 61.89
N ASP A 647 22.22 15.00 61.30
CA ASP A 647 20.84 14.52 61.37
C ASP A 647 20.42 14.59 62.86
N VAL A 648 19.49 15.50 63.15
CA VAL A 648 18.87 15.55 64.47
C VAL A 648 18.02 14.27 64.58
N LYS A 649 18.65 13.17 64.97
CA LYS A 649 17.92 12.05 65.54
C LYS A 649 17.13 12.67 66.67
N GLU A 650 15.81 12.63 66.62
CA GLU A 650 14.93 12.99 67.68
C GLU A 650 15.43 12.26 69.00
N SER A 651 16.37 12.87 69.69
CA SER A 651 16.63 12.49 71.02
C SER A 651 15.49 13.03 71.87
N LYS A 652 14.71 12.10 72.48
CA LYS A 652 13.72 12.45 73.51
C LYS A 652 14.31 13.50 74.40
N PRO A 653 13.62 14.64 74.65
CA PRO A 653 14.20 15.76 75.35
C PRO A 653 14.58 15.32 76.76
N LYS A 654 15.89 15.23 77.07
CA LYS A 654 16.39 15.34 78.45
C LYS A 654 16.27 16.82 78.73
N VAL A 655 15.17 17.15 79.40
CA VAL A 655 14.98 18.44 80.02
C VAL A 655 16.13 18.65 81.04
N LYS A 656 17.15 19.38 80.64
CA LYS A 656 18.03 20.13 81.51
C LYS A 656 17.81 21.59 81.23
N ASP A 657 16.99 22.19 82.11
CA ASP A 657 16.62 23.58 82.12
C ASP A 657 17.92 24.42 82.25
N LYS A 658 18.42 24.93 81.13
CA LYS A 658 19.47 25.94 81.04
C LYS A 658 19.00 27.20 80.34
N SER A 659 17.73 27.33 80.16
CA SER A 659 17.15 28.48 79.41
C SER A 659 17.12 29.81 80.24
N ASN A 660 17.49 29.76 81.53
CA ASN A 660 17.39 30.97 82.36
C ASN A 660 18.71 31.75 82.54
N ASP A 661 19.82 31.26 82.04
CA ASP A 661 21.09 32.01 82.16
C ASP A 661 21.33 32.99 81.01
N TYR A 662 20.66 32.79 79.88
CA TYR A 662 20.75 33.68 78.70
C TYR A 662 19.96 34.98 78.87
N LEU A 663 18.96 34.98 79.73
CA LEU A 663 18.12 36.14 80.02
C LEU A 663 18.63 37.08 81.06
N LYS A 664 19.75 36.76 81.74
CA LYS A 664 20.33 37.60 82.81
C LYS A 664 21.23 38.72 82.31
N ASN A 665 21.63 38.70 81.01
CA ASN A 665 22.42 39.77 80.42
C ASN A 665 21.49 40.46 79.32
N LYS A 666 20.53 41.23 79.80
CA LYS A 666 19.80 42.18 78.96
C LYS A 666 20.73 43.32 78.52
N VAL A 667 21.30 43.22 77.35
CA VAL A 667 21.81 44.41 76.67
C VAL A 667 20.55 45.16 76.11
N ASP A 668 20.34 46.33 76.59
CA ASP A 668 19.28 47.21 76.19
C ASP A 668 19.57 47.71 74.73
N LEU A 669 18.92 47.11 73.80
CA LEU A 669 19.07 47.43 72.38
C LEU A 669 18.33 48.71 71.99
N THR A 670 17.61 49.36 72.84
CA THR A 670 16.91 50.64 72.56
C THR A 670 17.85 51.83 72.40
N GLN A 671 19.14 51.64 72.70
CA GLN A 671 20.17 52.67 72.48
C GLN A 671 20.74 52.70 71.06
N TYR A 672 20.33 51.76 70.18
CA TYR A 672 20.80 51.64 68.77
C TYR A 672 19.69 51.72 67.71
N LEU A 673 18.48 52.13 68.10
CA LEU A 673 17.41 52.48 67.18
C LEU A 673 17.28 54.02 67.06
#